data_65c7529414d5c3e3297e4bb565af78e5
#
_entry.id   65c7529414d5c3e3297e4bb565af78e5
#
_cell.length_a   1.000
_cell.length_b   1.000
_cell.length_c   1.000
_cell.angle_alpha   90.00
_cell.angle_beta   90.00
_cell.angle_gamma   90.00
#
_symmetry.space_group_name_H-M   'P 1'
#
loop_
_entity.id
_entity.type
_entity.pdbx_description
1 polymer ?
#
loop_
_entity_poly.entity_id
_entity_poly.type
_entity_poly.pdbx_seq_one_letter_code
_entity_poly.pdbx_strand_id
1 'polypeptide(L)'
;MKYLLYFFRRYKLASLLNLLGLSMAIALFYLFQTQTEYNRNYNTSLKDYQRTYRVETSSLTSLPYDWNIVFPIEIVSYWQNLPHIEQISSLCALTEQVETEYKGMSYQLSYLDLGSNAIGFWGIRMQSDANSAQTDLPEYILSEKTARGIFGAENPIGKTLFITEENRKRPVTIQGIYQDFPDNSSIKNGLIRRREHFHLGNWSNWKYEIFVRLDDPKNKISVEKALTESFFQSSKKESFRLLPVQQANFSKLTQTNGSRYRPSDHMMSIISILALLVGLFNFTNFSLAQAPLRMRSMITRKVMGASTASLRREMVLENIFLTAVALAGAALLILIFQKSPECMNLVSGDISFQNHGQLTGITLLTTLGIGILSALFSAWYATSIPSALVLKGSFGQSPRGKKLRWVILTGQFVVAFAMTLYALVMTGQTHYIFNADYGFNKDKVLYAQIPDAAINKKDYLKQEITRLPFVKSSSFAADILGNADRYMYWERGSGNHRISFQALCVDADFLKTMDIKIAKGRDFNPQDSKGAYILNQTMSRKFPWLSLNQPINKNIKDWNTPEGHYPVVGICENYKLTSMRYDSNTIPAAFVIMGPDMADWGDRNKKIFVRIAQGYDKLEAKKQLEQLIKQLDTEETCEFRFLDEDLQITYEEEFLFIAQVRFFAFICIFITLIGVFCLTLFETEYRRKEIAIRKIMGSTVHEVLLLFAGRYLIPLLAAFVLAAPIGYLISTKWLQNFAEHTPIYWWFFPLAFLMVSTVVVLTVVLQSGRVATENPVNSIKTE
;
A
#
# COMPACT_ATOMS: atom_id res chain seq x y z
N MET A 1 -3.53 -46.03 2.23
CA MET A 1 -2.55 -45.82 1.14
C MET A 1 -2.98 -46.51 -0.17
N LYS A 2 -3.23 -47.83 -0.27
CA LYS A 2 -3.63 -48.48 -1.55
C LYS A 2 -4.89 -47.88 -2.17
N TYR A 3 -5.90 -47.54 -1.33
CA TYR A 3 -7.15 -46.93 -1.79
C TYR A 3 -6.93 -45.50 -2.32
N LEU A 4 -6.06 -44.71 -1.64
CA LEU A 4 -5.69 -43.37 -2.05
C LEU A 4 -5.01 -43.38 -3.43
N LEU A 5 -4.06 -44.30 -3.66
CA LEU A 5 -3.42 -44.48 -4.97
C LEU A 5 -4.39 -44.89 -6.08
N TYR A 6 -5.33 -45.76 -5.78
CA TYR A 6 -6.41 -46.17 -6.73
C TYR A 6 -7.29 -44.94 -7.06
N PHE A 7 -7.68 -44.19 -6.04
CA PHE A 7 -8.50 -42.98 -6.22
C PHE A 7 -7.80 -41.93 -7.06
N PHE A 8 -6.52 -41.65 -6.78
CA PHE A 8 -5.69 -40.73 -7.58
C PHE A 8 -5.55 -41.16 -9.03
N ARG A 9 -5.43 -42.46 -9.28
CA ARG A 9 -5.37 -42.99 -10.65
C ARG A 9 -6.69 -42.83 -11.39
N ARG A 10 -7.84 -42.98 -10.71
CA ARG A 10 -9.16 -42.89 -11.32
C ARG A 10 -9.64 -41.44 -11.51
N TYR A 11 -9.41 -40.57 -10.55
CA TYR A 11 -9.86 -39.17 -10.56
C TYR A 11 -8.68 -38.19 -10.51
N LYS A 12 -7.70 -38.36 -11.40
CA LYS A 12 -6.43 -37.62 -11.42
C LYS A 12 -6.63 -36.10 -11.37
N LEU A 13 -7.48 -35.57 -12.26
CA LEU A 13 -7.71 -34.15 -12.41
C LEU A 13 -8.32 -33.52 -11.14
N ALA A 14 -9.38 -34.15 -10.60
CA ALA A 14 -10.04 -33.62 -9.40
C ALA A 14 -9.13 -33.66 -8.17
N SER A 15 -8.31 -34.71 -8.02
CA SER A 15 -7.37 -34.86 -6.92
C SER A 15 -6.24 -33.82 -7.03
N LEU A 16 -5.70 -33.60 -8.24
CA LEU A 16 -4.66 -32.61 -8.50
C LEU A 16 -5.18 -31.18 -8.25
N LEU A 17 -6.37 -30.86 -8.78
CA LEU A 17 -6.99 -29.54 -8.58
C LEU A 17 -7.28 -29.26 -7.11
N ASN A 18 -7.79 -30.25 -6.36
CA ASN A 18 -8.03 -30.07 -4.93
C ASN A 18 -6.74 -29.81 -4.15
N LEU A 19 -5.66 -30.53 -4.46
CA LEU A 19 -4.33 -30.27 -3.85
C LEU A 19 -3.81 -28.90 -4.25
N LEU A 20 -3.95 -28.51 -5.51
CA LEU A 20 -3.56 -27.17 -5.99
C LEU A 20 -4.34 -26.08 -5.25
N GLY A 21 -5.66 -26.22 -5.10
CA GLY A 21 -6.50 -25.27 -4.36
C GLY A 21 -6.06 -25.11 -2.90
N LEU A 22 -5.76 -26.20 -2.21
CA LEU A 22 -5.25 -26.14 -0.84
C LEU A 22 -3.83 -25.55 -0.80
N SER A 23 -2.96 -25.92 -1.74
CA SER A 23 -1.61 -25.36 -1.84
C SER A 23 -1.64 -23.84 -2.05
N MET A 24 -2.51 -23.35 -2.93
CA MET A 24 -2.69 -21.90 -3.16
C MET A 24 -3.21 -21.18 -1.92
N ALA A 25 -4.17 -21.76 -1.20
CA ALA A 25 -4.67 -21.17 0.05
C ALA A 25 -3.60 -21.07 1.12
N ILE A 26 -2.75 -22.09 1.28
CA ILE A 26 -1.62 -22.09 2.22
C ILE A 26 -0.56 -21.07 1.80
N ALA A 27 -0.22 -21.02 0.50
CA ALA A 27 0.74 -20.05 -0.02
C ALA A 27 0.27 -18.61 0.22
N LEU A 28 -1.00 -18.30 -0.07
CA LEU A 28 -1.59 -16.99 0.23
C LEU A 28 -1.57 -16.66 1.72
N PHE A 29 -1.92 -17.62 2.58
CA PHE A 29 -1.84 -17.41 4.02
C PHE A 29 -0.43 -17.03 4.43
N TYR A 30 0.59 -17.75 3.97
CA TYR A 30 1.98 -17.44 4.24
C TYR A 30 2.37 -16.04 3.76
N LEU A 31 2.08 -15.70 2.49
CA LEU A 31 2.43 -14.41 1.89
C LEU A 31 1.78 -13.22 2.63
N PHE A 32 0.52 -13.31 3.02
CA PHE A 32 -0.13 -12.23 3.76
C PHE A 32 0.33 -12.16 5.22
N GLN A 33 0.72 -13.30 5.81
CA GLN A 33 1.28 -13.29 7.17
C GLN A 33 2.71 -12.75 7.17
N THR A 34 3.53 -12.99 6.14
CA THR A 34 4.84 -12.33 6.02
C THR A 34 4.69 -10.82 5.90
N GLN A 35 3.71 -10.33 5.14
CA GLN A 35 3.41 -8.90 5.09
C GLN A 35 2.97 -8.35 6.45
N THR A 36 2.12 -9.08 7.18
CA THR A 36 1.70 -8.69 8.53
C THR A 36 2.88 -8.66 9.51
N GLU A 37 3.77 -9.66 9.43
CA GLU A 37 4.98 -9.74 10.24
C GLU A 37 5.95 -8.60 9.91
N TYR A 38 6.16 -8.30 8.61
CA TYR A 38 6.94 -7.16 8.16
C TYR A 38 6.44 -5.85 8.78
N ASN A 39 5.13 -5.63 8.73
CA ASN A 39 4.50 -4.44 9.29
C ASN A 39 4.63 -4.39 10.83
N ARG A 40 4.32 -5.50 11.52
CA ARG A 40 4.35 -5.60 12.98
C ARG A 40 5.75 -5.40 13.55
N ASN A 41 6.76 -5.91 12.85
CA ASN A 41 8.15 -5.83 13.24
C ASN A 41 8.86 -4.57 12.69
N TYR A 42 8.09 -3.57 12.23
CA TYR A 42 8.69 -2.33 11.74
C TYR A 42 9.46 -1.63 12.86
N ASN A 43 10.71 -1.23 12.58
CA ASN A 43 11.61 -0.59 13.52
C ASN A 43 12.01 -1.41 14.77
N THR A 44 11.67 -2.70 14.87
CA THR A 44 12.08 -3.53 16.01
C THR A 44 13.59 -3.85 16.01
N SER A 45 14.26 -3.67 14.89
CA SER A 45 15.72 -3.79 14.77
C SER A 45 16.50 -2.63 15.40
N LEU A 46 15.81 -1.52 15.66
CA LEU A 46 16.41 -0.34 16.28
C LEU A 46 16.69 -0.60 17.77
N LYS A 47 17.78 -0.04 18.26
CA LYS A 47 18.17 -0.19 19.67
C LYS A 47 17.10 0.41 20.60
N ASP A 48 16.71 -0.34 21.63
CA ASP A 48 15.74 0.09 22.65
C ASP A 48 14.42 0.63 22.06
N TYR A 49 13.94 0.05 20.93
CA TYR A 49 12.76 0.49 20.22
C TYR A 49 11.49 0.59 21.10
N GLN A 50 11.41 -0.24 22.16
CA GLN A 50 10.28 -0.25 23.09
C GLN A 50 10.19 1.03 23.94
N ARG A 51 11.32 1.72 24.14
CA ARG A 51 11.42 2.96 24.89
C ARG A 51 11.62 4.18 23.98
N THR A 52 11.65 3.97 22.66
CA THR A 52 11.91 5.02 21.66
C THR A 52 10.61 5.49 21.04
N TYR A 53 10.40 6.79 21.00
CA TYR A 53 9.19 7.45 20.54
C TYR A 53 9.54 8.58 19.55
N ARG A 54 8.67 8.75 18.53
CA ARG A 54 8.66 9.96 17.71
C ARG A 54 7.83 11.02 18.40
N VAL A 55 8.35 12.25 18.41
CA VAL A 55 7.61 13.42 18.93
C VAL A 55 6.66 13.93 17.85
N GLU A 56 5.42 14.19 18.21
CA GLU A 56 4.41 14.77 17.35
C GLU A 56 3.71 15.92 18.07
N THR A 57 3.43 17.02 17.34
CA THR A 57 2.70 18.17 17.89
C THR A 57 1.35 18.34 17.22
N SER A 58 0.32 18.67 18.01
CA SER A 58 -0.96 19.10 17.46
C SER A 58 -0.78 20.47 16.85
N SER A 59 -0.90 20.57 15.53
CA SER A 59 -0.93 21.86 14.88
C SER A 59 -2.29 22.51 15.09
N LEU A 60 -2.33 23.64 15.78
CA LEU A 60 -3.52 24.50 15.90
C LEU A 60 -3.85 25.23 14.62
N THR A 61 -3.04 25.06 13.65
CA THR A 61 -3.04 25.80 12.43
C THR A 61 -3.52 24.87 11.34
N SER A 62 -4.33 25.36 10.53
CA SER A 62 -4.81 25.06 9.17
C SER A 62 -4.08 23.99 8.34
N LEU A 63 -3.32 23.07 8.92
CA LEU A 63 -2.83 21.89 8.24
C LEU A 63 -3.96 20.86 8.12
N PRO A 64 -3.99 20.07 7.05
CA PRO A 64 -4.97 18.99 6.89
C PRO A 64 -4.75 17.86 7.91
N TYR A 65 -3.69 17.94 8.70
CA TYR A 65 -3.28 16.94 9.67
C TYR A 65 -3.59 17.38 11.09
N ASP A 66 -4.09 16.47 11.90
CA ASP A 66 -4.29 16.72 13.33
C ASP A 66 -2.96 16.88 14.09
N TRP A 67 -1.86 16.35 13.52
CA TRP A 67 -0.52 16.31 14.13
C TRP A 67 0.57 16.61 13.11
N ASN A 68 1.62 17.34 13.52
CA ASN A 68 2.84 17.60 12.76
C ASN A 68 4.00 16.79 13.35
N ILE A 69 4.94 16.36 12.51
CA ILE A 69 6.09 15.51 12.87
C ILE A 69 7.43 16.14 12.64
N VAL A 70 7.49 17.29 11.97
CA VAL A 70 8.75 17.98 11.69
C VAL A 70 8.94 19.17 12.60
N PHE A 71 10.19 19.40 12.96
CA PHE A 71 10.64 20.44 13.88
C PHE A 71 11.92 21.08 13.37
N PRO A 72 12.24 22.29 13.83
CA PRO A 72 13.59 22.85 13.66
C PRO A 72 14.57 22.04 14.53
N ILE A 73 15.81 21.87 14.03
CA ILE A 73 16.81 21.06 14.73
C ILE A 73 17.20 21.64 16.09
N GLU A 74 17.10 22.95 16.24
CA GLU A 74 17.39 23.68 17.46
C GLU A 74 16.62 23.18 18.68
N ILE A 75 15.46 22.60 18.46
CA ILE A 75 14.59 22.09 19.52
C ILE A 75 15.26 20.98 20.32
N VAL A 76 16.19 20.24 19.71
CA VAL A 76 16.93 19.16 20.37
C VAL A 76 17.69 19.68 21.60
N SER A 77 18.33 20.84 21.50
CA SER A 77 19.10 21.45 22.60
C SER A 77 18.22 21.82 23.80
N TYR A 78 16.95 22.14 23.56
CA TYR A 78 15.99 22.44 24.63
C TYR A 78 15.42 21.20 25.28
N TRP A 79 15.13 20.16 24.49
CA TRP A 79 14.47 18.98 24.99
C TRP A 79 15.41 17.94 25.57
N GLN A 80 16.71 17.96 25.23
CA GLN A 80 17.69 17.00 25.77
C GLN A 80 17.83 17.01 27.28
N ASN A 81 17.48 18.14 27.95
CA ASN A 81 17.57 18.30 29.39
C ASN A 81 16.22 18.08 30.13
N LEU A 82 15.17 17.71 29.40
CA LEU A 82 13.88 17.44 30.04
C LEU A 82 13.92 16.16 30.88
N PRO A 83 13.18 16.12 32.00
CA PRO A 83 13.16 14.95 32.87
C PRO A 83 12.62 13.72 32.13
N HIS A 84 13.17 12.56 32.44
CA HIS A 84 12.81 11.26 31.84
C HIS A 84 13.17 11.07 30.35
N ILE A 85 13.85 12.01 29.72
CA ILE A 85 14.47 11.82 28.42
C ILE A 85 15.91 11.36 28.62
N GLU A 86 16.19 10.10 28.27
CA GLU A 86 17.54 9.52 28.35
C GLU A 86 18.41 9.99 27.18
N GLN A 87 17.83 9.98 25.98
CA GLN A 87 18.51 10.40 24.75
C GLN A 87 17.52 11.01 23.76
N ILE A 88 18.01 11.91 22.92
CA ILE A 88 17.24 12.51 21.83
C ILE A 88 18.06 12.46 20.55
N SER A 89 17.43 12.18 19.42
CA SER A 89 18.07 12.18 18.11
C SER A 89 17.15 12.77 17.07
N SER A 90 17.73 13.31 16.02
CA SER A 90 17.02 13.86 14.87
C SER A 90 17.27 13.02 13.63
N LEU A 91 16.26 12.92 12.78
CA LEU A 91 16.30 12.33 11.46
C LEU A 91 15.76 13.36 10.47
N CYS A 92 16.51 13.64 9.41
CA CYS A 92 15.98 14.51 8.37
C CYS A 92 14.93 13.72 7.57
N ALA A 93 13.72 14.21 7.64
CA ALA A 93 12.56 13.61 7.00
C ALA A 93 12.63 13.65 5.46
N LEU A 94 13.48 14.45 4.87
CA LEU A 94 13.73 14.51 3.43
C LEU A 94 14.73 13.44 3.01
N THR A 95 14.32 12.19 3.09
CA THR A 95 15.10 11.06 2.56
C THR A 95 14.98 11.09 1.05
N GLU A 96 15.78 11.87 0.40
CA GLU A 96 15.85 11.88 -1.05
C GLU A 96 16.80 10.78 -1.50
N GLN A 97 16.46 10.14 -2.61
CA GLN A 97 17.47 9.38 -3.34
C GLN A 97 18.43 10.40 -3.95
N VAL A 98 19.70 10.25 -3.65
CA VAL A 98 20.75 11.10 -4.21
C VAL A 98 21.43 10.37 -5.35
N GLU A 99 21.57 11.05 -6.48
CA GLU A 99 22.42 10.56 -7.56
C GLU A 99 23.88 10.63 -7.13
N THR A 100 24.56 9.49 -7.25
CA THR A 100 25.94 9.31 -6.81
C THR A 100 26.77 8.77 -7.93
N GLU A 101 27.90 9.38 -8.22
CA GLU A 101 28.81 8.95 -9.28
C GLU A 101 30.11 8.40 -8.71
N TYR A 102 30.53 7.25 -9.23
CA TYR A 102 31.85 6.66 -8.96
C TYR A 102 32.46 6.08 -10.23
N LYS A 103 33.67 6.51 -10.60
CA LYS A 103 34.38 6.07 -11.82
C LYS A 103 33.54 6.18 -13.11
N GLY A 104 32.71 7.24 -13.21
CA GLY A 104 31.86 7.48 -14.38
C GLY A 104 30.57 6.65 -14.44
N MET A 105 30.28 5.85 -13.41
CA MET A 105 29.00 5.15 -13.27
C MET A 105 28.11 5.89 -12.27
N SER A 106 26.82 6.07 -12.61
CA SER A 106 25.82 6.71 -11.77
C SER A 106 25.00 5.69 -11.00
N TYR A 107 24.72 5.97 -9.74
CA TYR A 107 23.94 5.14 -8.80
C TYR A 107 22.91 6.02 -8.09
N GLN A 108 21.73 5.49 -7.84
CA GLN A 108 20.73 6.14 -6.98
C GLN A 108 20.83 5.55 -5.58
N LEU A 109 21.15 6.37 -4.58
CA LEU A 109 21.30 5.94 -3.20
C LEU A 109 20.32 6.64 -2.27
N SER A 110 19.79 5.89 -1.30
CA SER A 110 19.09 6.51 -0.17
C SER A 110 20.07 7.37 0.62
N TYR A 111 19.65 8.58 0.97
CA TYR A 111 20.48 9.58 1.66
C TYR A 111 19.79 10.08 2.92
N LEU A 112 20.44 9.91 4.07
CA LEU A 112 19.91 10.25 5.38
C LEU A 112 20.85 11.21 6.13
N ASP A 113 20.28 12.27 6.70
CA ASP A 113 20.95 13.09 7.69
C ASP A 113 20.56 12.64 9.10
N LEU A 114 21.54 12.27 9.92
CA LEU A 114 21.36 11.85 11.30
C LEU A 114 22.16 12.73 12.26
N GLY A 115 21.69 12.90 13.49
CA GLY A 115 22.44 13.57 14.56
C GLY A 115 23.73 12.84 14.92
N SER A 116 24.69 13.53 15.54
CA SER A 116 26.00 12.99 15.94
C SER A 116 25.93 11.75 16.83
N ASN A 117 24.90 11.66 17.68
CA ASN A 117 24.67 10.54 18.59
C ASN A 117 23.97 9.31 17.97
N ALA A 118 23.82 9.31 16.65
CA ALA A 118 23.01 8.29 15.94
C ALA A 118 23.51 6.85 16.16
N ILE A 119 24.83 6.62 16.31
CA ILE A 119 25.38 5.28 16.58
C ILE A 119 24.75 4.70 17.86
N GLY A 120 24.81 5.46 18.94
CA GLY A 120 24.27 5.02 20.23
C GLY A 120 22.74 4.99 20.28
N PHE A 121 22.10 5.94 19.61
CA PHE A 121 20.64 6.07 19.60
C PHE A 121 19.98 5.03 18.70
N TRP A 122 20.38 4.89 17.44
CA TRP A 122 19.76 3.96 16.49
C TRP A 122 20.32 2.55 16.56
N GLY A 123 21.48 2.37 17.22
CA GLY A 123 22.18 1.08 17.28
C GLY A 123 22.89 0.75 15.98
N ILE A 124 23.46 1.75 15.30
CA ILE A 124 24.21 1.55 14.06
C ILE A 124 25.47 0.72 14.40
N ARG A 125 25.63 -0.42 13.75
CA ARG A 125 26.81 -1.27 13.92
C ARG A 125 27.82 -1.00 12.82
N MET A 126 28.94 -0.38 13.22
CA MET A 126 30.04 -0.12 12.30
C MET A 126 30.86 -1.38 12.02
N GLN A 127 31.22 -1.61 10.75
CA GLN A 127 32.25 -2.57 10.37
C GLN A 127 33.60 -1.88 10.44
N SER A 128 34.29 -1.93 11.55
CA SER A 128 35.68 -1.45 11.62
C SER A 128 36.54 -2.39 12.45
N ASP A 129 37.73 -2.69 11.91
CA ASP A 129 38.81 -3.34 12.64
C ASP A 129 39.50 -2.40 13.65
N ALA A 130 38.99 -1.20 13.83
CA ALA A 130 39.54 -0.21 14.74
C ALA A 130 38.87 -0.30 16.11
N ASN A 131 39.65 -0.62 17.12
CA ASN A 131 39.45 -0.46 18.55
C ASN A 131 39.13 0.99 18.96
N SER A 132 38.13 1.59 18.39
CA SER A 132 37.69 2.92 18.81
C SER A 132 36.28 2.80 19.38
N ALA A 133 36.20 3.10 20.67
CA ALA A 133 34.97 3.52 21.31
C ALA A 133 34.48 4.85 20.70
N GLN A 134 34.25 4.86 19.37
CA GLN A 134 33.76 6.01 18.67
C GLN A 134 32.28 6.18 19.04
N THR A 135 32.04 7.11 19.94
CA THR A 135 30.69 7.48 20.37
C THR A 135 29.98 8.32 19.32
N ASP A 136 30.74 9.03 18.49
CA ASP A 136 30.21 9.94 17.48
C ASP A 136 30.20 9.34 16.08
N LEU A 137 29.14 9.63 15.33
CA LEU A 137 28.98 9.22 13.94
C LEU A 137 30.08 9.89 13.07
N PRO A 138 30.83 9.15 12.20
CA PRO A 138 31.66 9.77 11.16
C PRO A 138 30.83 10.65 10.23
N GLU A 139 31.48 11.57 9.51
CA GLU A 139 30.73 12.53 8.67
C GLU A 139 29.92 11.84 7.58
N TYR A 140 30.52 10.83 6.91
CA TYR A 140 29.84 10.03 5.90
C TYR A 140 30.12 8.55 6.09
N ILE A 141 29.06 7.78 6.19
CA ILE A 141 29.12 6.31 6.26
C ILE A 141 28.22 5.67 5.22
N LEU A 142 28.59 4.49 4.75
CA LEU A 142 27.88 3.77 3.69
C LEU A 142 27.39 2.41 4.20
N SER A 143 26.21 1.95 3.78
CA SER A 143 25.75 0.61 4.12
C SER A 143 26.55 -0.47 3.42
N GLU A 144 26.70 -1.64 4.05
CA GLU A 144 27.50 -2.75 3.54
C GLU A 144 27.06 -3.20 2.15
N LYS A 145 25.76 -3.39 1.93
CA LYS A 145 25.20 -3.82 0.63
C LYS A 145 25.46 -2.76 -0.45
N THR A 146 25.29 -1.49 -0.13
CA THR A 146 25.56 -0.39 -1.05
C THR A 146 27.05 -0.29 -1.38
N ALA A 147 27.90 -0.42 -0.37
CA ALA A 147 29.34 -0.43 -0.55
C ALA A 147 29.81 -1.55 -1.51
N ARG A 148 29.29 -2.77 -1.32
CA ARG A 148 29.57 -3.90 -2.23
C ARG A 148 29.04 -3.65 -3.63
N GLY A 149 27.87 -3.01 -3.77
CA GLY A 149 27.30 -2.69 -5.08
C GLY A 149 28.10 -1.69 -5.88
N ILE A 150 28.72 -0.69 -5.23
CA ILE A 150 29.52 0.36 -5.89
C ILE A 150 30.99 -0.03 -6.07
N PHE A 151 31.60 -0.59 -5.02
CA PHE A 151 33.05 -0.83 -4.96
C PHE A 151 33.44 -2.30 -5.24
N GLY A 152 32.44 -3.20 -5.27
CA GLY A 152 32.70 -4.64 -5.40
C GLY A 152 33.51 -5.20 -4.23
N ALA A 153 34.71 -5.70 -4.49
CA ALA A 153 35.64 -6.22 -3.47
C ALA A 153 36.63 -5.16 -2.94
N GLU A 154 36.62 -3.93 -3.49
CA GLU A 154 37.56 -2.89 -3.07
C GLU A 154 37.11 -2.30 -1.70
N ASN A 155 38.10 -1.97 -0.85
CA ASN A 155 37.78 -1.26 0.40
C ASN A 155 37.27 0.17 0.10
N PRO A 156 36.04 0.53 0.49
CA PRO A 156 35.46 1.85 0.22
C PRO A 156 35.93 2.95 1.17
N ILE A 157 36.54 2.59 2.31
CA ILE A 157 36.99 3.59 3.30
C ILE A 157 38.12 4.44 2.71
N GLY A 158 37.96 5.77 2.82
CA GLY A 158 38.89 6.77 2.26
C GLY A 158 38.68 7.07 0.78
N LYS A 159 37.74 6.39 0.09
CA LYS A 159 37.38 6.70 -1.31
C LYS A 159 36.36 7.82 -1.39
N THR A 160 36.44 8.58 -2.48
CA THR A 160 35.55 9.72 -2.74
C THR A 160 34.50 9.35 -3.76
N LEU A 161 33.23 9.60 -3.42
CA LEU A 161 32.08 9.59 -4.31
C LEU A 161 31.71 11.03 -4.65
N PHE A 162 31.05 11.23 -5.79
CA PHE A 162 30.43 12.50 -6.11
C PHE A 162 28.92 12.36 -5.95
N ILE A 163 28.34 13.13 -5.02
CA ILE A 163 26.88 13.18 -4.84
C ILE A 163 26.32 14.44 -5.48
N THR A 164 25.14 14.31 -6.11
CA THR A 164 24.40 15.45 -6.66
C THR A 164 23.35 15.89 -5.63
N GLU A 165 23.67 16.92 -4.84
CA GLU A 165 22.79 17.54 -3.85
C GLU A 165 22.40 18.94 -4.32
N GLU A 166 21.09 19.23 -4.40
CA GLU A 166 20.58 20.51 -4.92
C GLU A 166 21.18 20.90 -6.30
N ASN A 167 21.30 19.90 -7.17
CA ASN A 167 21.90 20.03 -8.52
C ASN A 167 23.39 20.42 -8.54
N ARG A 168 24.11 20.19 -7.45
CA ARG A 168 25.57 20.42 -7.39
C ARG A 168 26.28 19.11 -7.08
N LYS A 169 27.27 18.79 -7.89
CA LYS A 169 28.17 17.68 -7.61
C LYS A 169 29.12 18.07 -6.46
N ARG A 170 29.07 17.30 -5.38
CA ARG A 170 29.94 17.47 -4.22
C ARG A 170 30.76 16.21 -3.99
N PRO A 171 32.08 16.32 -3.77
CA PRO A 171 32.89 15.18 -3.37
C PRO A 171 32.57 14.80 -1.91
N VAL A 172 32.37 13.51 -1.66
CA VAL A 172 32.10 12.92 -0.36
C VAL A 172 33.07 11.77 -0.13
N THR A 173 33.84 11.83 0.95
CA THR A 173 34.78 10.77 1.31
C THR A 173 34.13 9.81 2.31
N ILE A 174 34.10 8.54 2.01
CA ILE A 174 33.54 7.50 2.87
C ILE A 174 34.48 7.23 4.03
N GLN A 175 34.00 7.44 5.26
CA GLN A 175 34.78 7.30 6.50
C GLN A 175 34.48 5.99 7.25
N GLY A 176 33.37 5.31 6.90
CA GLY A 176 33.02 4.06 7.55
C GLY A 176 31.96 3.27 6.79
N ILE A 177 31.83 2.00 7.17
CA ILE A 177 30.80 1.10 6.67
C ILE A 177 29.97 0.65 7.84
N TYR A 178 28.66 0.60 7.67
CA TYR A 178 27.73 0.07 8.68
C TYR A 178 26.99 -1.15 8.17
N GLN A 179 26.63 -2.04 9.11
CA GLN A 179 25.81 -3.22 8.83
C GLN A 179 24.40 -2.80 8.41
N ASP A 180 23.86 -3.40 7.36
CA ASP A 180 22.53 -3.09 6.84
C ASP A 180 21.44 -3.28 7.89
N PHE A 181 20.51 -2.33 7.94
CA PHE A 181 19.24 -2.49 8.63
C PHE A 181 18.29 -3.34 7.77
N PRO A 182 17.34 -4.07 8.40
CA PRO A 182 16.26 -4.72 7.67
C PRO A 182 15.42 -3.70 6.89
N ASP A 183 14.79 -4.12 5.81
CA ASP A 183 13.99 -3.25 4.95
C ASP A 183 12.79 -2.62 5.67
N ASN A 184 12.33 -3.23 6.78
CA ASN A 184 11.28 -2.71 7.67
C ASN A 184 11.82 -1.75 8.74
N SER A 185 12.79 -0.95 8.41
CA SER A 185 13.36 0.10 9.26
C SER A 185 13.13 1.49 8.67
N SER A 186 13.00 2.49 9.56
CA SER A 186 13.02 3.91 9.18
C SER A 186 14.41 4.35 8.72
N ILE A 187 15.45 3.69 9.18
CA ILE A 187 16.82 3.91 8.70
C ILE A 187 16.98 3.12 7.39
N LYS A 188 16.94 3.84 6.28
CA LYS A 188 17.15 3.24 4.95
C LYS A 188 18.62 3.03 4.68
N ASN A 189 18.96 1.86 4.11
CA ASN A 189 20.32 1.53 3.73
C ASN A 189 20.77 2.38 2.55
N GLY A 190 21.95 2.97 2.66
CA GLY A 190 22.49 3.89 1.67
C GLY A 190 23.60 4.72 2.28
N LEU A 191 23.66 5.98 1.91
CA LEU A 191 24.60 6.97 2.43
C LEU A 191 23.99 7.69 3.63
N ILE A 192 24.67 7.67 4.77
CA ILE A 192 24.29 8.44 5.97
C ILE A 192 25.32 9.55 6.17
N ARG A 193 24.82 10.78 6.33
CA ARG A 193 25.61 11.94 6.70
C ARG A 193 25.37 12.31 8.16
N ARG A 194 26.46 12.58 8.90
CA ARG A 194 26.36 13.23 10.19
C ARG A 194 25.95 14.68 10.03
N ARG A 195 24.87 15.07 10.67
CA ARG A 195 24.47 16.46 10.78
C ARG A 195 24.78 16.96 12.19
N GLU A 196 25.71 17.88 12.29
CA GLU A 196 25.95 18.56 13.54
C GLU A 196 24.92 19.67 13.77
N HIS A 197 24.64 19.99 15.05
CA HIS A 197 23.63 20.97 15.45
C HIS A 197 24.14 22.42 15.23
N PHE A 198 24.56 22.77 14.03
CA PHE A 198 25.34 23.97 13.75
C PHE A 198 24.58 25.15 13.20
N HIS A 199 23.43 25.47 13.64
CA HIS A 199 22.89 26.82 13.43
C HIS A 199 21.91 27.15 14.55
N LEU A 200 22.42 27.31 15.76
CA LEU A 200 21.69 27.92 16.86
C LEU A 200 21.12 29.28 16.40
N GLY A 201 19.81 29.34 16.22
CA GLY A 201 19.06 30.53 15.83
C GLY A 201 18.18 30.43 14.60
N ASN A 202 18.28 29.38 13.79
CA ASN A 202 17.44 29.25 12.61
C ASN A 202 16.17 28.42 12.87
N TRP A 203 15.24 28.92 13.65
CA TRP A 203 13.95 28.32 13.96
C TRP A 203 13.01 28.18 12.77
N SER A 204 13.39 28.66 11.59
CA SER A 204 12.54 28.58 10.39
C SER A 204 12.69 27.28 9.60
N ASN A 205 13.67 26.43 9.91
CA ASN A 205 13.97 25.23 9.14
C ASN A 205 13.27 23.99 9.71
N TRP A 206 11.98 23.84 9.43
CA TRP A 206 11.14 22.74 9.89
C TRP A 206 11.23 21.53 8.94
N LYS A 207 12.22 20.65 9.15
CA LYS A 207 12.41 19.46 8.32
C LYS A 207 12.94 18.22 9.06
N TYR A 208 13.08 18.28 10.38
CA TYR A 208 13.64 17.18 11.16
C TYR A 208 12.55 16.48 11.97
N GLU A 209 12.46 15.16 11.82
CA GLU A 209 11.73 14.33 12.78
C GLU A 209 12.58 14.17 14.03
N ILE A 210 11.96 14.33 15.18
CA ILE A 210 12.64 14.21 16.48
C ILE A 210 12.17 12.94 17.18
N PHE A 211 13.15 12.18 17.63
CA PHE A 211 12.94 10.94 18.37
C PHE A 211 13.55 11.05 19.76
N VAL A 212 12.80 10.57 20.75
CA VAL A 212 13.24 10.56 22.15
C VAL A 212 13.24 9.13 22.67
N ARG A 213 14.25 8.81 23.47
CA ARG A 213 14.31 7.57 24.25
C ARG A 213 14.03 7.92 25.70
N LEU A 214 13.05 7.23 26.29
CA LEU A 214 12.68 7.42 27.69
C LEU A 214 13.47 6.46 28.58
N ASP A 215 13.71 6.89 29.82
CA ASP A 215 14.24 6.04 30.89
C ASP A 215 13.30 4.87 31.20
N ASP A 216 11.98 5.14 31.34
CA ASP A 216 10.92 4.14 31.50
C ASP A 216 9.71 4.52 30.61
N PRO A 217 9.13 3.59 29.84
CA PRO A 217 7.90 3.80 29.06
C PRO A 217 6.72 4.36 29.87
N LYS A 218 6.67 4.10 31.17
CA LYS A 218 5.63 4.62 32.09
C LYS A 218 5.64 6.14 32.21
N ASN A 219 6.78 6.77 31.97
CA ASN A 219 6.95 8.23 32.06
C ASN A 219 6.46 8.98 30.81
N LYS A 220 5.88 8.27 29.82
CA LYS A 220 5.39 8.83 28.58
C LYS A 220 4.50 10.06 28.78
N ILE A 221 3.48 9.97 29.64
CA ILE A 221 2.52 11.07 29.88
C ILE A 221 3.22 12.26 30.55
N SER A 222 4.14 12.02 31.46
CA SER A 222 4.93 13.05 32.12
C SER A 222 5.80 13.82 31.12
N VAL A 223 6.44 13.10 30.18
CA VAL A 223 7.26 13.70 29.13
C VAL A 223 6.40 14.47 28.12
N GLU A 224 5.24 13.95 27.70
CA GLU A 224 4.30 14.66 26.84
C GLU A 224 3.88 16.03 27.46
N LYS A 225 3.64 16.05 28.77
CA LYS A 225 3.33 17.28 29.49
C LYS A 225 4.54 18.22 29.54
N ALA A 226 5.73 17.72 29.84
CA ALA A 226 6.97 18.50 29.89
C ALA A 226 7.30 19.10 28.51
N LEU A 227 7.14 18.35 27.41
CA LEU A 227 7.28 18.84 26.05
C LEU A 227 6.30 19.99 25.77
N THR A 228 5.04 19.79 26.16
CA THR A 228 4.00 20.81 26.02
C THR A 228 4.33 22.08 26.79
N GLU A 229 4.81 21.98 28.00
CA GLU A 229 5.20 23.12 28.84
C GLU A 229 6.48 23.82 28.36
N SER A 230 7.45 23.06 27.83
CA SER A 230 8.74 23.61 27.38
C SER A 230 8.67 24.41 26.08
N PHE A 231 7.75 24.08 25.19
CA PHE A 231 7.62 24.76 23.89
C PHE A 231 6.87 26.10 23.99
N PHE A 232 6.31 26.42 25.14
CA PHE A 232 5.33 27.45 25.36
C PHE A 232 5.87 28.79 25.78
N GLN A 233 6.60 29.48 24.91
CA GLN A 233 6.71 30.94 25.12
C GLN A 233 5.80 31.82 24.24
N SER A 234 5.08 31.26 23.29
CA SER A 234 4.33 32.12 22.34
C SER A 234 2.91 31.73 21.92
N SER A 235 2.42 30.51 22.10
CA SER A 235 1.04 30.22 21.73
C SER A 235 0.38 29.12 22.59
N LYS A 236 -0.73 29.46 23.22
CA LYS A 236 -1.40 28.73 24.34
C LYS A 236 -2.10 27.41 24.00
N LYS A 237 -1.86 26.73 22.89
CA LYS A 237 -2.72 25.59 22.49
C LYS A 237 -2.07 24.41 21.79
N GLU A 238 -0.75 24.32 21.66
CA GLU A 238 -0.10 23.15 21.08
C GLU A 238 0.01 22.04 22.12
N SER A 239 -0.37 20.83 21.80
CA SER A 239 -0.12 19.66 22.63
C SER A 239 0.85 18.73 21.94
N PHE A 240 1.69 18.07 22.71
CA PHE A 240 2.63 17.09 22.20
C PHE A 240 2.20 15.68 22.57
N ARG A 241 2.48 14.74 21.68
CA ARG A 241 2.34 13.32 22.00
C ARG A 241 3.58 12.56 21.54
N LEU A 242 3.79 11.42 22.18
CA LEU A 242 4.87 10.50 21.86
C LEU A 242 4.30 9.27 21.17
N LEU A 243 4.66 9.05 19.91
CA LEU A 243 4.23 7.89 19.15
C LEU A 243 5.33 6.81 19.21
N PRO A 244 5.05 5.56 19.65
CA PRO A 244 6.04 4.48 19.62
C PRO A 244 6.68 4.37 18.24
N VAL A 245 8.01 4.20 18.17
CA VAL A 245 8.75 4.17 16.92
C VAL A 245 8.28 3.06 15.97
N GLN A 246 7.76 1.95 16.49
CA GLN A 246 7.13 0.89 15.70
C GLN A 246 5.90 1.38 14.92
N GLN A 247 5.16 2.34 15.48
CA GLN A 247 3.94 2.90 14.88
C GLN A 247 4.23 4.15 14.05
N ALA A 248 5.44 4.69 14.09
CA ALA A 248 5.80 5.93 13.44
C ALA A 248 5.55 5.89 11.92
N ASN A 249 5.81 4.75 11.27
CA ASN A 249 5.60 4.58 9.84
C ASN A 249 4.12 4.39 9.42
N PHE A 250 3.23 4.12 10.37
CA PHE A 250 1.80 3.92 10.13
C PHE A 250 0.95 5.13 10.52
N SER A 251 1.58 6.17 11.05
CA SER A 251 0.88 7.41 11.34
C SER A 251 0.53 8.11 10.03
N LYS A 252 -0.70 8.63 9.94
CA LYS A 252 -1.20 9.37 8.77
C LYS A 252 -0.40 10.65 8.45
N LEU A 253 0.68 10.92 9.17
CA LEU A 253 1.34 12.21 9.33
C LEU A 253 2.78 12.22 8.83
N THR A 254 3.18 11.28 7.98
CA THR A 254 4.53 11.35 7.43
C THR A 254 4.60 12.43 6.37
N GLN A 255 5.25 13.55 6.66
CA GLN A 255 5.58 14.59 5.68
C GLN A 255 6.69 14.17 4.70
N THR A 256 7.28 13.00 4.91
CA THR A 256 8.32 12.46 4.06
C THR A 256 7.74 11.70 2.89
N ASN A 257 7.87 12.26 1.69
CA ASN A 257 7.66 11.61 0.40
C ASN A 257 6.43 10.70 0.30
N GLY A 258 5.26 11.27 0.59
CA GLY A 258 3.98 10.60 0.56
C GLY A 258 3.67 9.89 1.88
N SER A 259 2.59 10.30 2.51
CA SER A 259 2.03 9.59 3.65
C SER A 259 1.76 8.14 3.24
N ARG A 260 2.65 7.23 3.62
CA ARG A 260 2.49 5.80 3.34
C ARG A 260 1.33 5.27 4.15
N TYR A 261 0.14 5.33 3.58
CA TYR A 261 -0.99 4.61 4.14
C TYR A 261 -0.71 3.12 4.01
N ARG A 262 -0.41 2.47 5.12
CA ARG A 262 -0.44 1.02 5.16
C ARG A 262 -1.78 0.56 5.71
N PRO A 263 -2.44 -0.40 5.04
CA PRO A 263 -3.64 -1.01 5.59
C PRO A 263 -3.32 -1.58 6.97
N SER A 264 -4.26 -1.44 7.90
CA SER A 264 -4.06 -1.95 9.26
C SER A 264 -3.68 -3.43 9.20
N ASP A 265 -2.73 -3.87 10.04
CA ASP A 265 -2.31 -5.27 10.18
C ASP A 265 -3.49 -6.21 10.36
N HIS A 266 -4.58 -5.72 10.96
CA HIS A 266 -5.84 -6.46 11.10
C HIS A 266 -6.48 -6.83 9.78
N MET A 267 -6.44 -5.96 8.76
CA MET A 267 -7.05 -6.25 7.45
C MET A 267 -6.26 -7.35 6.72
N MET A 268 -4.93 -7.27 6.73
CA MET A 268 -4.08 -8.30 6.14
C MET A 268 -4.24 -9.65 6.83
N SER A 269 -4.29 -9.66 8.17
CA SER A 269 -4.53 -10.87 8.95
C SER A 269 -5.90 -11.48 8.66
N ILE A 270 -6.96 -10.68 8.52
CA ILE A 270 -8.30 -11.16 8.16
C ILE A 270 -8.28 -11.80 6.77
N ILE A 271 -7.66 -11.16 5.78
CA ILE A 271 -7.54 -11.69 4.42
C ILE A 271 -6.81 -13.04 4.42
N SER A 272 -5.72 -13.17 5.17
CA SER A 272 -4.96 -14.42 5.28
C SER A 272 -5.78 -15.56 5.89
N ILE A 273 -6.53 -15.27 6.96
CA ILE A 273 -7.43 -16.25 7.60
C ILE A 273 -8.56 -16.66 6.66
N LEU A 274 -9.15 -15.71 5.91
CA LEU A 274 -10.18 -16.01 4.91
C LEU A 274 -9.65 -16.91 3.80
N ALA A 275 -8.40 -16.68 3.33
CA ALA A 275 -7.74 -17.54 2.36
C ALA A 275 -7.67 -19.00 2.84
N LEU A 276 -7.23 -19.17 4.08
CA LEU A 276 -7.11 -20.48 4.69
C LEU A 276 -8.47 -21.17 4.88
N LEU A 277 -9.50 -20.40 5.29
CA LEU A 277 -10.88 -20.91 5.41
C LEU A 277 -11.46 -21.37 4.07
N VAL A 278 -11.24 -20.63 2.98
CA VAL A 278 -11.69 -21.04 1.65
C VAL A 278 -11.00 -22.33 1.22
N GLY A 279 -9.69 -22.47 1.47
CA GLY A 279 -8.95 -23.70 1.24
C GLY A 279 -9.46 -24.88 2.07
N LEU A 280 -9.74 -24.66 3.35
CA LEU A 280 -10.35 -25.64 4.25
C LEU A 280 -11.72 -26.09 3.77
N PHE A 281 -12.59 -25.16 3.42
CA PHE A 281 -13.92 -25.48 2.90
C PHE A 281 -13.83 -26.30 1.60
N ASN A 282 -12.93 -25.92 0.69
CA ASN A 282 -12.69 -26.68 -0.53
C ASN A 282 -12.22 -28.12 -0.24
N PHE A 283 -11.19 -28.26 0.60
CA PHE A 283 -10.64 -29.57 0.98
C PHE A 283 -11.66 -30.46 1.70
N THR A 284 -12.45 -29.87 2.59
CA THR A 284 -13.51 -30.58 3.31
C THR A 284 -14.64 -31.01 2.37
N ASN A 285 -15.09 -30.13 1.47
CA ASN A 285 -16.10 -30.46 0.45
C ASN A 285 -15.64 -31.60 -0.45
N PHE A 286 -14.38 -31.57 -0.88
CA PHE A 286 -13.80 -32.65 -1.67
C PHE A 286 -13.81 -33.99 -0.92
N SER A 287 -13.36 -33.97 0.37
CA SER A 287 -13.37 -35.19 1.20
C SER A 287 -14.75 -35.73 1.45
N LEU A 288 -15.76 -34.88 1.66
CA LEU A 288 -17.16 -35.26 1.80
C LEU A 288 -17.77 -35.78 0.49
N ALA A 289 -17.34 -35.23 -0.66
CA ALA A 289 -17.82 -35.68 -1.98
C ALA A 289 -17.34 -37.12 -2.31
N GLN A 290 -16.18 -37.50 -1.79
CA GLN A 290 -15.64 -38.88 -1.95
C GLN A 290 -16.30 -39.90 -1.01
N ALA A 291 -16.92 -39.45 0.09
CA ALA A 291 -17.43 -40.35 1.13
C ALA A 291 -18.35 -41.45 0.57
N PRO A 292 -19.33 -41.19 -0.33
CA PRO A 292 -20.19 -42.23 -0.89
C PRO A 292 -19.42 -43.34 -1.62
N LEU A 293 -18.37 -43.00 -2.35
CA LEU A 293 -17.55 -43.98 -3.08
C LEU A 293 -16.72 -44.86 -2.13
N ARG A 294 -16.29 -44.31 -0.99
CA ARG A 294 -15.54 -45.01 0.04
C ARG A 294 -16.42 -45.91 0.91
N MET A 295 -17.70 -45.56 1.10
CA MET A 295 -18.59 -46.24 2.04
C MET A 295 -18.79 -47.73 1.70
N ARG A 296 -18.91 -48.13 0.43
CA ARG A 296 -19.01 -49.54 0.05
C ARG A 296 -17.84 -50.36 0.59
N SER A 297 -16.62 -49.93 0.31
CA SER A 297 -15.42 -50.61 0.80
C SER A 297 -15.30 -50.60 2.34
N MET A 298 -15.70 -49.51 2.99
CA MET A 298 -15.65 -49.40 4.46
C MET A 298 -16.66 -50.35 5.13
N ILE A 299 -17.88 -50.51 4.56
CA ILE A 299 -18.89 -51.40 5.10
C ILE A 299 -18.51 -52.85 4.89
N THR A 300 -17.97 -53.23 3.73
CA THR A 300 -17.42 -54.56 3.53
C THR A 300 -16.38 -54.91 4.59
N ARG A 301 -15.44 -54.00 4.86
CA ARG A 301 -14.41 -54.17 5.88
C ARG A 301 -15.00 -54.20 7.31
N LYS A 302 -16.05 -53.42 7.59
CA LYS A 302 -16.75 -53.44 8.88
C LYS A 302 -17.50 -54.77 9.10
N VAL A 303 -18.13 -55.30 8.07
CA VAL A 303 -18.75 -56.64 8.11
C VAL A 303 -17.71 -57.73 8.31
N MET A 304 -16.51 -57.56 7.77
CA MET A 304 -15.35 -58.46 7.97
C MET A 304 -14.65 -58.25 9.33
N GLY A 305 -15.21 -57.46 10.26
CA GLY A 305 -14.71 -57.27 11.63
C GLY A 305 -13.81 -56.05 11.88
N ALA A 306 -13.62 -55.16 10.90
CA ALA A 306 -12.84 -53.96 11.13
C ALA A 306 -13.54 -52.98 12.12
N SER A 307 -12.81 -52.47 13.12
CA SER A 307 -13.37 -51.51 14.09
C SER A 307 -13.58 -50.14 13.45
N THR A 308 -14.59 -49.39 13.91
CA THR A 308 -14.88 -48.03 13.45
C THR A 308 -13.68 -47.09 13.72
N ALA A 309 -12.94 -47.30 14.84
CA ALA A 309 -11.75 -46.54 15.18
C ALA A 309 -10.62 -46.75 14.17
N SER A 310 -10.40 -48.01 13.73
CA SER A 310 -9.39 -48.33 12.72
C SER A 310 -9.67 -47.64 11.38
N LEU A 311 -10.95 -47.66 10.94
CA LEU A 311 -11.37 -47.00 9.70
C LEU A 311 -11.23 -45.47 9.77
N ARG A 312 -11.56 -44.83 10.91
CA ARG A 312 -11.35 -43.40 11.13
C ARG A 312 -9.86 -43.03 11.11
N ARG A 313 -9.00 -43.81 11.80
CA ARG A 313 -7.57 -43.58 11.82
C ARG A 313 -6.97 -43.65 10.40
N GLU A 314 -7.37 -44.60 9.59
CA GLU A 314 -6.91 -44.69 8.21
C GLU A 314 -7.29 -43.46 7.40
N MET A 315 -8.53 -42.96 7.50
CA MET A 315 -8.97 -41.73 6.84
C MET A 315 -8.22 -40.49 7.31
N VAL A 316 -7.96 -40.38 8.62
CA VAL A 316 -7.19 -39.26 9.17
C VAL A 316 -5.76 -39.27 8.64
N LEU A 317 -5.10 -40.42 8.64
CA LEU A 317 -3.73 -40.54 8.11
C LEU A 317 -3.65 -40.21 6.61
N GLU A 318 -4.66 -40.66 5.81
CA GLU A 318 -4.73 -40.30 4.38
C GLU A 318 -4.87 -38.78 4.17
N ASN A 319 -5.71 -38.10 4.94
CA ASN A 319 -5.90 -36.66 4.83
C ASN A 319 -4.67 -35.88 5.32
N ILE A 320 -3.99 -36.34 6.38
CA ILE A 320 -2.72 -35.76 6.84
C ILE A 320 -1.65 -35.87 5.74
N PHE A 321 -1.56 -37.01 5.07
CA PHE A 321 -0.65 -37.17 3.94
C PHE A 321 -0.96 -36.22 2.80
N LEU A 322 -2.26 -36.05 2.43
CA LEU A 322 -2.68 -35.09 1.40
C LEU A 322 -2.35 -33.64 1.81
N THR A 323 -2.54 -33.30 3.07
CA THR A 323 -2.20 -31.99 3.60
C THR A 323 -0.67 -31.73 3.54
N ALA A 324 0.13 -32.75 3.83
CA ALA A 324 1.60 -32.65 3.69
C ALA A 324 2.04 -32.45 2.23
N VAL A 325 1.37 -33.14 1.29
CA VAL A 325 1.62 -32.91 -0.15
C VAL A 325 1.20 -31.49 -0.56
N ALA A 326 0.08 -30.99 -0.06
CA ALA A 326 -0.36 -29.62 -0.32
C ALA A 326 0.61 -28.56 0.27
N LEU A 327 1.19 -28.82 1.46
CA LEU A 327 2.23 -27.99 2.04
C LEU A 327 3.47 -27.94 1.15
N ALA A 328 3.91 -29.09 0.63
CA ALA A 328 5.03 -29.12 -0.32
C ALA A 328 4.70 -28.36 -1.62
N GLY A 329 3.46 -28.48 -2.11
CA GLY A 329 2.96 -27.71 -3.25
C GLY A 329 2.93 -26.19 -2.95
N ALA A 330 2.52 -25.78 -1.74
CA ALA A 330 2.54 -24.39 -1.32
C ALA A 330 3.98 -23.83 -1.25
N ALA A 331 4.91 -24.60 -0.69
CA ALA A 331 6.33 -24.23 -0.68
C ALA A 331 6.87 -24.02 -2.10
N LEU A 332 6.53 -24.92 -3.03
CA LEU A 332 6.92 -24.77 -4.44
C LEU A 332 6.32 -23.50 -5.07
N LEU A 333 5.04 -23.20 -4.80
CA LEU A 333 4.39 -21.97 -5.30
C LEU A 333 5.06 -20.71 -4.74
N ILE A 334 5.45 -20.69 -3.46
CA ILE A 334 6.16 -19.58 -2.83
C ILE A 334 7.55 -19.40 -3.48
N LEU A 335 8.28 -20.49 -3.74
CA LEU A 335 9.57 -20.44 -4.43
C LEU A 335 9.47 -19.93 -5.88
N ILE A 336 8.38 -20.25 -6.58
CA ILE A 336 8.08 -19.70 -7.91
C ILE A 336 7.77 -18.21 -7.82
N PHE A 337 6.96 -17.82 -6.83
CA PHE A 337 6.59 -16.43 -6.56
C PHE A 337 7.84 -15.57 -6.30
N GLN A 338 8.79 -16.06 -5.51
CA GLN A 338 10.06 -15.37 -5.22
C GLN A 338 10.90 -15.07 -6.48
N LYS A 339 10.79 -15.90 -7.51
CA LYS A 339 11.56 -15.73 -8.75
C LYS A 339 10.95 -14.72 -9.74
N SER A 340 9.71 -14.31 -9.52
CA SER A 340 9.01 -13.35 -10.38
C SER A 340 9.10 -11.95 -9.78
N PRO A 341 9.80 -10.99 -10.41
CA PRO A 341 9.87 -9.61 -9.94
C PRO A 341 8.49 -8.96 -9.82
N GLU A 342 7.59 -9.24 -10.77
CA GLU A 342 6.22 -8.71 -10.78
C GLU A 342 5.41 -9.20 -9.58
N CYS A 343 5.59 -10.48 -9.20
CA CYS A 343 4.92 -11.03 -8.02
C CYS A 343 5.53 -10.47 -6.72
N MET A 344 6.84 -10.30 -6.67
CA MET A 344 7.53 -9.75 -5.51
C MET A 344 7.11 -8.28 -5.22
N ASN A 345 6.73 -7.52 -6.24
CA ASN A 345 6.18 -6.18 -6.05
C ASN A 345 4.83 -6.17 -5.30
N LEU A 346 4.16 -7.32 -5.18
CA LEU A 346 2.91 -7.43 -4.40
C LEU A 346 3.13 -7.61 -2.90
N VAL A 347 4.35 -7.90 -2.45
CA VAL A 347 4.66 -8.14 -1.03
C VAL A 347 5.88 -7.32 -0.64
N SER A 348 5.83 -6.65 0.50
CA SER A 348 6.97 -5.88 1.01
C SER A 348 7.92 -6.79 1.78
N GLY A 349 9.22 -6.65 1.52
CA GLY A 349 10.27 -7.36 2.24
C GLY A 349 10.54 -8.79 1.74
N ASP A 350 11.37 -9.49 2.50
CA ASP A 350 11.78 -10.87 2.22
C ASP A 350 10.65 -11.86 2.60
N ILE A 351 10.45 -12.88 1.79
CA ILE A 351 9.48 -13.97 2.02
C ILE A 351 10.17 -15.33 2.13
N SER A 352 11.50 -15.35 2.35
CA SER A 352 12.28 -16.58 2.48
C SER A 352 11.92 -17.37 3.74
N PHE A 353 11.89 -18.69 3.62
CA PHE A 353 11.61 -19.55 4.78
C PHE A 353 12.71 -19.48 5.86
N GLN A 354 13.93 -19.14 5.45
CA GLN A 354 15.09 -19.07 6.36
C GLN A 354 14.96 -17.91 7.33
N ASN A 355 14.50 -16.75 6.84
CA ASN A 355 14.36 -15.55 7.66
C ASN A 355 13.05 -15.51 8.46
N HIS A 356 12.05 -16.34 8.07
CA HIS A 356 10.74 -16.42 8.70
C HIS A 356 10.47 -17.79 9.34
N GLY A 357 11.45 -18.35 10.07
CA GLY A 357 11.33 -19.69 10.66
C GLY A 357 10.13 -19.85 11.60
N GLN A 358 9.83 -18.85 12.44
CA GLN A 358 8.68 -18.86 13.34
C GLN A 358 7.36 -18.88 12.56
N LEU A 359 7.21 -18.03 11.55
CA LEU A 359 6.02 -18.00 10.71
C LEU A 359 5.85 -19.27 9.90
N THR A 360 6.94 -19.84 9.38
CA THR A 360 6.95 -21.14 8.71
C THR A 360 6.44 -22.23 9.65
N GLY A 361 6.89 -22.25 10.90
CA GLY A 361 6.40 -23.17 11.94
C GLY A 361 4.90 -22.97 12.24
N ILE A 362 4.43 -21.73 12.37
CA ILE A 362 3.01 -21.43 12.58
C ILE A 362 2.18 -21.88 11.38
N THR A 363 2.63 -21.63 10.16
CA THR A 363 1.94 -22.05 8.93
C THR A 363 1.84 -23.58 8.84
N LEU A 364 2.92 -24.29 9.18
CA LEU A 364 2.93 -25.75 9.24
C LEU A 364 1.91 -26.27 10.26
N LEU A 365 1.96 -25.77 11.48
CA LEU A 365 1.09 -26.22 12.58
C LEU A 365 -0.39 -25.90 12.30
N THR A 366 -0.71 -24.70 11.83
CA THR A 366 -2.08 -24.31 11.50
C THR A 366 -2.64 -25.15 10.35
N THR A 367 -1.84 -25.38 9.30
CA THR A 367 -2.26 -26.18 8.16
C THR A 367 -2.47 -27.65 8.53
N LEU A 368 -1.58 -28.25 9.31
CA LEU A 368 -1.74 -29.61 9.81
C LEU A 368 -2.95 -29.71 10.74
N GLY A 369 -3.16 -28.73 11.63
CA GLY A 369 -4.34 -28.66 12.49
C GLY A 369 -5.64 -28.64 11.70
N ILE A 370 -5.71 -27.80 10.67
CA ILE A 370 -6.85 -27.72 9.73
C ILE A 370 -7.05 -29.03 8.97
N GLY A 371 -5.98 -29.65 8.49
CA GLY A 371 -6.02 -30.96 7.83
C GLY A 371 -6.58 -32.05 8.75
N ILE A 372 -6.16 -32.09 10.01
CA ILE A 372 -6.66 -33.02 11.02
C ILE A 372 -8.14 -32.76 11.33
N LEU A 373 -8.55 -31.51 11.55
CA LEU A 373 -9.95 -31.14 11.80
C LEU A 373 -10.86 -31.55 10.65
N SER A 374 -10.46 -31.24 9.41
CA SER A 374 -11.19 -31.66 8.20
C SER A 374 -11.28 -33.19 8.10
N ALA A 375 -10.19 -33.89 8.42
CA ALA A 375 -10.12 -35.34 8.41
C ALA A 375 -11.03 -35.99 9.46
N LEU A 376 -10.97 -35.51 10.70
CA LEU A 376 -11.82 -36.00 11.78
C LEU A 376 -13.31 -35.81 11.45
N PHE A 377 -13.64 -34.64 10.91
CA PHE A 377 -15.00 -34.31 10.54
C PHE A 377 -15.53 -35.23 9.39
N SER A 378 -14.76 -35.40 8.33
CA SER A 378 -15.13 -36.26 7.20
C SER A 378 -15.15 -37.75 7.58
N ALA A 379 -14.23 -38.19 8.44
CA ALA A 379 -14.19 -39.57 8.97
C ALA A 379 -15.40 -39.87 9.88
N TRP A 380 -15.72 -38.92 10.78
CA TRP A 380 -16.90 -39.02 11.63
C TRP A 380 -18.19 -39.15 10.74
N TYR A 381 -18.34 -38.25 9.76
CA TYR A 381 -19.46 -38.28 8.85
C TYR A 381 -19.58 -39.60 8.10
N ALA A 382 -18.50 -40.10 7.49
CA ALA A 382 -18.49 -41.33 6.70
C ALA A 382 -18.82 -42.56 7.54
N THR A 383 -18.44 -42.58 8.84
CA THR A 383 -18.68 -43.73 9.73
C THR A 383 -19.99 -43.68 10.51
N SER A 384 -20.67 -42.52 10.55
CA SER A 384 -21.96 -42.35 11.27
C SER A 384 -23.19 -42.83 10.50
N ILE A 385 -23.06 -43.17 9.23
CA ILE A 385 -24.17 -43.65 8.39
C ILE A 385 -24.44 -45.13 8.66
N PRO A 386 -25.71 -45.53 8.94
CA PRO A 386 -26.06 -46.90 9.20
C PRO A 386 -25.76 -47.82 8.00
N SER A 387 -25.16 -48.98 8.27
CA SER A 387 -24.73 -49.95 7.24
C SER A 387 -25.90 -50.44 6.36
N ALA A 388 -27.10 -50.55 6.95
CA ALA A 388 -28.31 -50.99 6.26
C ALA A 388 -28.76 -50.06 5.11
N LEU A 389 -28.56 -48.73 5.27
CA LEU A 389 -28.87 -47.74 4.23
C LEU A 389 -27.92 -47.85 3.04
N VAL A 390 -26.66 -48.18 3.33
CA VAL A 390 -25.64 -48.30 2.29
C VAL A 390 -25.80 -49.55 1.46
N LEU A 391 -26.20 -50.67 2.09
CA LEU A 391 -26.48 -51.93 1.38
C LEU A 391 -27.70 -51.82 0.48
N LYS A 392 -28.69 -50.99 0.83
CA LYS A 392 -29.87 -50.72 -0.02
C LYS A 392 -29.61 -49.74 -1.16
N GLY A 393 -28.40 -49.26 -1.34
CA GLY A 393 -28.01 -48.37 -2.45
C GLY A 393 -28.51 -46.93 -2.36
N SER A 394 -29.24 -46.53 -1.30
CA SER A 394 -29.88 -45.20 -1.16
C SER A 394 -29.09 -44.17 -0.33
N PHE A 395 -27.85 -44.46 -0.01
CA PHE A 395 -27.03 -43.68 0.92
C PHE A 395 -26.57 -42.30 0.43
N GLY A 396 -26.53 -42.05 -0.88
CA GLY A 396 -26.19 -40.75 -1.48
C GLY A 396 -27.20 -39.63 -1.22
N GLN A 397 -28.38 -39.99 -0.68
CA GLN A 397 -29.47 -39.05 -0.43
C GLN A 397 -29.67 -38.65 1.05
N SER A 398 -28.69 -38.94 1.93
CA SER A 398 -28.82 -38.53 3.32
C SER A 398 -29.10 -37.01 3.44
N PRO A 399 -30.26 -36.60 4.02
CA PRO A 399 -30.59 -35.16 4.14
C PRO A 399 -29.57 -34.34 4.92
N ARG A 400 -28.96 -34.98 5.93
CA ARG A 400 -27.91 -34.32 6.75
C ARG A 400 -26.64 -34.03 5.95
N GLY A 401 -26.23 -34.97 5.09
CA GLY A 401 -25.02 -34.76 4.26
C GLY A 401 -25.20 -33.69 3.17
N LYS A 402 -26.41 -33.59 2.60
CA LYS A 402 -26.75 -32.53 1.65
C LYS A 402 -26.72 -31.17 2.33
N LYS A 403 -27.39 -31.01 3.50
CA LYS A 403 -27.39 -29.74 4.25
C LYS A 403 -25.98 -29.29 4.61
N LEU A 404 -25.13 -30.21 5.05
CA LEU A 404 -23.76 -29.91 5.45
C LEU A 404 -22.93 -29.39 4.28
N ARG A 405 -22.94 -30.06 3.14
CA ARG A 405 -22.24 -29.59 1.92
C ARG A 405 -22.76 -28.23 1.47
N TRP A 406 -24.05 -27.96 1.59
CA TRP A 406 -24.64 -26.67 1.27
C TRP A 406 -24.14 -25.58 2.18
N VAL A 407 -24.06 -25.84 3.49
CA VAL A 407 -23.53 -24.85 4.45
C VAL A 407 -22.07 -24.50 4.13
N ILE A 408 -21.23 -25.51 3.90
CA ILE A 408 -19.81 -25.29 3.59
C ILE A 408 -19.66 -24.55 2.23
N LEU A 409 -20.43 -24.94 1.22
CA LEU A 409 -20.40 -24.31 -0.09
C LEU A 409 -20.92 -22.86 -0.03
N THR A 410 -22.00 -22.62 0.71
CA THR A 410 -22.52 -21.27 0.95
C THR A 410 -21.48 -20.41 1.66
N GLY A 411 -20.81 -20.91 2.69
CA GLY A 411 -19.72 -20.21 3.37
C GLY A 411 -18.57 -19.83 2.43
N GLN A 412 -18.19 -20.74 1.54
CA GLN A 412 -17.17 -20.47 0.51
C GLN A 412 -17.63 -19.38 -0.48
N PHE A 413 -18.89 -19.43 -0.93
CA PHE A 413 -19.45 -18.40 -1.80
C PHE A 413 -19.59 -17.05 -1.10
N VAL A 414 -19.91 -17.01 0.20
CA VAL A 414 -19.96 -15.76 0.98
C VAL A 414 -18.63 -15.04 0.93
N VAL A 415 -17.52 -15.76 1.17
CA VAL A 415 -16.18 -15.15 1.09
C VAL A 415 -15.88 -14.67 -0.33
N ALA A 416 -16.17 -15.50 -1.35
CA ALA A 416 -15.92 -15.11 -2.74
C ALA A 416 -16.71 -13.87 -3.16
N PHE A 417 -18.01 -13.79 -2.83
CA PHE A 417 -18.82 -12.61 -3.12
C PHE A 417 -18.38 -11.36 -2.35
N ALA A 418 -18.13 -11.49 -1.05
CA ALA A 418 -17.71 -10.36 -0.22
C ALA A 418 -16.38 -9.76 -0.71
N MET A 419 -15.41 -10.61 -1.03
CA MET A 419 -14.11 -10.18 -1.55
C MET A 419 -14.19 -9.62 -2.96
N THR A 420 -15.05 -10.18 -3.82
CA THR A 420 -15.29 -9.62 -5.16
C THR A 420 -15.94 -8.25 -5.08
N LEU A 421 -16.94 -8.07 -4.22
CA LEU A 421 -17.58 -6.77 -4.00
C LEU A 421 -16.57 -5.75 -3.46
N TYR A 422 -15.77 -6.15 -2.47
CA TYR A 422 -14.72 -5.30 -1.91
C TYR A 422 -13.71 -4.88 -2.99
N ALA A 423 -13.23 -5.82 -3.81
CA ALA A 423 -12.30 -5.52 -4.92
C ALA A 423 -12.91 -4.58 -5.97
N LEU A 424 -14.21 -4.71 -6.27
CA LEU A 424 -14.94 -3.82 -7.18
C LEU A 424 -15.03 -2.39 -6.64
N VAL A 425 -15.38 -2.24 -5.35
CA VAL A 425 -15.45 -0.92 -4.71
C VAL A 425 -14.08 -0.25 -4.68
N MET A 426 -13.02 -1.00 -4.34
CA MET A 426 -11.65 -0.49 -4.37
C MET A 426 -11.21 -0.07 -5.78
N THR A 427 -11.61 -0.84 -6.80
CA THR A 427 -11.37 -0.48 -8.21
C THR A 427 -12.13 0.79 -8.59
N GLY A 428 -13.37 0.94 -8.10
CA GLY A 428 -14.15 2.16 -8.26
C GLY A 428 -13.47 3.37 -7.62
N GLN A 429 -12.88 3.23 -6.43
CA GLN A 429 -12.11 4.30 -5.79
C GLN A 429 -10.85 4.67 -6.58
N THR A 430 -10.13 3.68 -7.13
CA THR A 430 -9.00 3.95 -8.02
C THR A 430 -9.43 4.80 -9.21
N HIS A 431 -10.52 4.39 -9.88
CA HIS A 431 -11.06 5.15 -11.01
C HIS A 431 -11.51 6.56 -10.61
N TYR A 432 -12.11 6.70 -9.42
CA TYR A 432 -12.50 7.99 -8.87
C TYR A 432 -11.28 8.90 -8.66
N ILE A 433 -10.19 8.40 -8.04
CA ILE A 433 -8.94 9.15 -7.83
C ILE A 433 -8.37 9.65 -9.17
N PHE A 434 -8.31 8.79 -10.19
CA PHE A 434 -7.74 9.17 -11.49
C PHE A 434 -8.55 10.21 -12.24
N ASN A 435 -9.88 10.14 -12.15
CA ASN A 435 -10.80 10.98 -12.94
C ASN A 435 -11.42 12.14 -12.15
N ALA A 436 -11.06 12.32 -10.88
CA ALA A 436 -11.57 13.42 -10.09
C ALA A 436 -11.10 14.76 -10.65
N ASP A 437 -11.96 15.76 -10.48
CA ASP A 437 -11.59 17.16 -10.73
C ASP A 437 -10.64 17.64 -9.62
N TYR A 438 -9.42 17.95 -10.00
CA TYR A 438 -8.41 18.47 -9.08
C TYR A 438 -8.52 19.98 -8.87
N GLY A 439 -9.43 20.68 -9.59
CA GLY A 439 -9.50 22.13 -9.60
C GLY A 439 -8.34 22.77 -10.38
N PHE A 440 -7.52 21.94 -11.00
CA PHE A 440 -6.49 22.31 -11.97
C PHE A 440 -6.35 21.20 -13.01
N ASN A 441 -5.87 21.56 -14.18
CA ASN A 441 -5.69 20.62 -15.26
C ASN A 441 -4.31 19.97 -15.19
N LYS A 442 -4.25 18.70 -14.77
CA LYS A 442 -3.03 17.90 -14.68
C LYS A 442 -2.59 17.28 -16.01
N ASP A 443 -3.52 17.19 -16.97
CA ASP A 443 -3.28 16.47 -18.22
C ASP A 443 -2.31 17.22 -19.12
N LYS A 444 -1.38 16.47 -19.71
CA LYS A 444 -0.37 17.01 -20.64
C LYS A 444 0.50 18.14 -20.04
N VAL A 445 0.76 18.07 -18.74
CA VAL A 445 1.71 18.95 -18.08
C VAL A 445 2.96 18.16 -17.75
N LEU A 446 4.08 18.62 -18.29
CA LEU A 446 5.43 18.20 -17.91
C LEU A 446 6.00 19.19 -16.92
N TYR A 447 6.78 18.70 -15.98
CA TYR A 447 7.55 19.56 -15.09
C TYR A 447 8.95 19.00 -14.90
N ALA A 448 9.90 19.87 -14.61
CA ALA A 448 11.26 19.51 -14.25
C ALA A 448 11.84 20.52 -13.26
N GLN A 449 12.75 20.05 -12.44
CA GLN A 449 13.58 20.96 -11.65
C GLN A 449 14.73 21.44 -12.53
N ILE A 450 14.86 22.75 -12.68
CA ILE A 450 15.93 23.32 -13.50
C ILE A 450 17.22 23.39 -12.70
N PRO A 451 18.38 23.15 -13.34
CA PRO A 451 19.69 23.31 -12.74
C PRO A 451 19.93 24.72 -12.21
N ASP A 452 20.71 24.83 -11.13
CA ASP A 452 21.00 26.13 -10.53
C ASP A 452 21.71 27.11 -11.50
N ALA A 453 22.53 26.59 -12.40
CA ALA A 453 23.18 27.41 -13.44
C ALA A 453 22.15 27.98 -14.45
N ALA A 454 21.06 27.27 -14.71
CA ALA A 454 20.00 27.73 -15.59
C ALA A 454 19.00 28.68 -14.91
N ILE A 455 18.96 28.73 -13.57
CA ILE A 455 18.07 29.64 -12.81
C ILE A 455 18.33 31.11 -13.18
N ASN A 456 19.58 31.52 -13.30
CA ASN A 456 19.93 32.85 -13.70
C ASN A 456 19.51 33.22 -15.12
N LYS A 457 19.15 32.21 -15.95
CA LYS A 457 18.69 32.35 -17.33
C LYS A 457 17.22 31.97 -17.50
N LYS A 458 16.45 31.87 -16.40
CA LYS A 458 15.07 31.32 -16.43
C LYS A 458 14.15 32.05 -17.40
N ASP A 459 14.26 33.37 -17.52
CA ASP A 459 13.42 34.15 -18.44
C ASP A 459 13.75 33.81 -19.90
N TYR A 460 15.02 33.65 -20.23
CA TYR A 460 15.46 33.20 -21.55
C TYR A 460 14.99 31.77 -21.80
N LEU A 461 15.18 30.87 -20.84
CA LEU A 461 14.69 29.48 -20.95
C LEU A 461 13.18 29.42 -21.16
N LYS A 462 12.40 30.21 -20.43
CA LYS A 462 10.95 30.31 -20.58
C LYS A 462 10.56 30.79 -21.98
N GLN A 463 11.27 31.77 -22.52
CA GLN A 463 11.04 32.27 -23.89
C GLN A 463 11.33 31.19 -24.93
N GLU A 464 12.46 30.51 -24.85
CA GLU A 464 12.82 29.44 -25.81
C GLU A 464 11.84 28.27 -25.75
N ILE A 465 11.44 27.83 -24.55
CA ILE A 465 10.43 26.79 -24.38
C ILE A 465 9.08 27.23 -24.95
N THR A 466 8.66 28.45 -24.71
CA THR A 466 7.36 28.95 -25.20
C THR A 466 7.31 29.10 -26.73
N ARG A 467 8.46 29.23 -27.38
CA ARG A 467 8.57 29.25 -28.87
C ARG A 467 8.36 27.90 -29.51
N LEU A 468 8.49 26.80 -28.76
CA LEU A 468 8.33 25.48 -29.32
C LEU A 468 6.86 25.23 -29.74
N PRO A 469 6.61 24.69 -30.94
CA PRO A 469 5.26 24.60 -31.52
C PRO A 469 4.29 23.71 -30.75
N PHE A 470 4.83 22.80 -29.96
CA PHE A 470 4.04 21.90 -29.12
C PHE A 470 3.77 22.47 -27.71
N VAL A 471 4.32 23.63 -27.36
CA VAL A 471 4.12 24.27 -26.06
C VAL A 471 2.95 25.23 -26.12
N LYS A 472 1.93 25.00 -25.27
CA LYS A 472 0.79 25.90 -25.13
C LYS A 472 1.10 27.05 -24.15
N SER A 473 1.77 26.74 -23.05
CA SER A 473 2.20 27.69 -22.01
C SER A 473 3.29 27.08 -21.15
N SER A 474 4.08 27.93 -20.52
CA SER A 474 5.08 27.55 -19.53
C SER A 474 5.10 28.51 -18.34
N SER A 475 5.47 27.99 -17.18
CA SER A 475 5.52 28.75 -15.92
C SER A 475 6.52 28.16 -14.95
N PHE A 476 6.88 28.94 -13.94
CA PHE A 476 7.74 28.49 -12.85
C PHE A 476 7.00 28.47 -11.52
N ALA A 477 7.29 27.46 -10.69
CA ALA A 477 6.82 27.40 -9.31
C ALA A 477 7.87 26.77 -8.39
N ALA A 478 7.65 26.94 -7.09
CA ALA A 478 8.52 26.35 -6.07
C ALA A 478 8.35 24.83 -5.97
N ASP A 479 7.13 24.33 -6.16
CA ASP A 479 6.84 22.89 -6.13
C ASP A 479 5.58 22.52 -6.93
N ILE A 480 5.26 21.21 -6.97
CA ILE A 480 4.11 20.66 -7.69
C ILE A 480 2.80 20.89 -6.94
N LEU A 481 1.69 20.95 -7.68
CA LEU A 481 0.33 20.93 -7.11
C LEU A 481 -0.06 19.51 -6.67
N GLY A 482 -1.00 19.43 -5.73
CA GLY A 482 -1.57 18.15 -5.27
C GLY A 482 -0.76 17.44 -4.18
N ASN A 483 0.33 18.03 -3.70
CA ASN A 483 1.11 17.54 -2.58
C ASN A 483 1.41 18.67 -1.60
N ALA A 484 0.47 18.94 -0.68
CA ALA A 484 0.60 20.02 0.31
C ALA A 484 1.78 19.84 1.27
N ASP A 485 2.33 18.62 1.38
CA ASP A 485 3.48 18.35 2.23
C ASP A 485 4.74 19.08 1.76
N ARG A 486 4.75 19.46 0.49
CA ARG A 486 5.84 20.24 -0.14
C ARG A 486 5.59 21.74 -0.12
N TYR A 487 4.40 22.19 0.29
CA TYR A 487 4.11 23.62 0.39
C TYR A 487 4.71 24.19 1.66
N MET A 488 5.05 25.48 1.59
CA MET A 488 5.51 26.19 2.75
C MET A 488 4.33 26.55 3.65
N TYR A 489 4.40 26.14 4.90
CA TYR A 489 3.46 26.63 5.91
C TYR A 489 3.90 28.02 6.36
N TRP A 490 3.04 28.98 6.15
CA TRP A 490 3.30 30.36 6.52
C TRP A 490 2.34 30.87 7.60
N GLU A 491 2.91 31.55 8.57
CA GLU A 491 2.18 32.42 9.46
C GLU A 491 2.52 33.88 9.10
N ARG A 492 1.50 34.68 8.90
CA ARG A 492 1.62 36.09 8.49
C ARG A 492 0.65 36.95 9.29
N GLY A 493 0.92 38.25 9.34
CA GLY A 493 0.02 39.24 9.86
C GLY A 493 -0.75 39.94 8.75
N SER A 494 -1.98 40.37 9.05
CA SER A 494 -2.75 41.29 8.21
C SER A 494 -3.60 42.15 9.13
N GLY A 495 -3.27 43.43 9.19
CA GLY A 495 -3.75 44.32 10.25
C GLY A 495 -3.37 43.77 11.64
N ASN A 496 -4.35 43.70 12.55
CA ASN A 496 -4.14 43.15 13.91
C ASN A 496 -4.36 41.65 14.02
N HIS A 497 -4.49 40.94 12.88
CA HIS A 497 -4.83 39.53 12.86
C HIS A 497 -3.66 38.69 12.41
N ARG A 498 -3.48 37.52 13.05
CA ARG A 498 -2.54 36.47 12.63
C ARG A 498 -3.28 35.47 11.74
N ILE A 499 -2.72 35.20 10.57
CA ILE A 499 -3.23 34.20 9.62
C ILE A 499 -2.19 33.13 9.38
N SER A 500 -2.67 31.93 9.18
CA SER A 500 -1.82 30.79 8.85
C SER A 500 -2.40 30.01 7.66
N PHE A 501 -1.56 29.64 6.71
CA PHE A 501 -1.96 29.04 5.45
C PHE A 501 -0.81 28.32 4.77
N GLN A 502 -1.14 27.49 3.79
CA GLN A 502 -0.17 26.87 2.90
C GLN A 502 0.16 27.84 1.76
N ALA A 503 1.45 28.10 1.53
CA ALA A 503 1.92 29.00 0.49
C ALA A 503 2.68 28.24 -0.60
N LEU A 504 2.36 28.53 -1.86
CA LEU A 504 3.11 28.08 -3.02
C LEU A 504 3.62 29.32 -3.78
N CYS A 505 4.93 29.47 -3.85
CA CYS A 505 5.55 30.51 -4.66
C CYS A 505 5.44 30.14 -6.15
N VAL A 506 5.02 31.10 -6.97
CA VAL A 506 4.76 30.90 -8.40
C VAL A 506 5.16 32.13 -9.20
N ASP A 507 5.24 31.99 -10.51
CA ASP A 507 5.34 33.12 -11.44
C ASP A 507 3.94 33.58 -11.93
N ALA A 508 3.91 34.66 -12.70
CA ALA A 508 2.66 35.28 -13.15
C ALA A 508 1.83 34.42 -14.12
N ASP A 509 2.42 33.42 -14.78
CA ASP A 509 1.72 32.58 -15.75
C ASP A 509 1.27 31.24 -15.17
N PHE A 510 1.49 30.98 -13.87
CA PHE A 510 1.28 29.67 -13.27
C PHE A 510 -0.20 29.25 -13.27
N LEU A 511 -1.11 30.13 -12.80
CA LEU A 511 -2.54 29.78 -12.74
C LEU A 511 -3.11 29.54 -14.13
N LYS A 512 -2.69 30.33 -15.11
CA LYS A 512 -3.05 30.14 -16.51
C LYS A 512 -2.48 28.84 -17.08
N THR A 513 -1.24 28.48 -16.73
CA THR A 513 -0.61 27.24 -17.17
C THR A 513 -1.29 26.02 -16.55
N MET A 514 -1.71 26.11 -15.31
CA MET A 514 -2.42 25.05 -14.59
C MET A 514 -3.94 25.06 -14.80
N ASP A 515 -4.47 26.06 -15.55
CA ASP A 515 -5.92 26.21 -15.81
C ASP A 515 -6.74 26.37 -14.53
N ILE A 516 -6.21 27.12 -13.55
CA ILE A 516 -6.89 27.41 -12.27
C ILE A 516 -7.76 28.64 -12.46
N LYS A 517 -9.05 28.52 -12.11
CA LYS A 517 -10.04 29.58 -12.29
C LYS A 517 -9.99 30.63 -11.19
N ILE A 518 -10.08 31.87 -11.57
CA ILE A 518 -10.26 33.00 -10.63
C ILE A 518 -11.75 33.18 -10.34
N ALA A 519 -12.11 33.13 -9.07
CA ALA A 519 -13.48 33.32 -8.59
C ALA A 519 -13.82 34.79 -8.35
N LYS A 520 -12.85 35.60 -7.87
CA LYS A 520 -13.00 37.03 -7.64
C LYS A 520 -11.66 37.76 -7.86
N GLY A 521 -11.72 38.99 -8.28
CA GLY A 521 -10.51 39.79 -8.56
C GLY A 521 -9.90 39.45 -9.91
N ARG A 522 -8.57 39.37 -9.98
CA ARG A 522 -7.81 39.08 -11.20
C ARG A 522 -6.70 38.07 -10.98
N ASP A 523 -6.20 37.50 -12.05
CA ASP A 523 -4.98 36.70 -12.09
C ASP A 523 -3.74 37.60 -11.90
N PHE A 524 -2.60 36.95 -11.62
CA PHE A 524 -1.32 37.64 -11.60
C PHE A 524 -0.99 38.26 -12.96
N ASN A 525 -0.23 39.33 -12.91
CA ASN A 525 0.33 39.97 -14.08
C ASN A 525 1.80 40.35 -13.85
N PRO A 526 2.58 40.71 -14.88
CA PRO A 526 3.99 41.08 -14.71
C PRO A 526 4.26 42.27 -13.77
N GLN A 527 3.25 43.11 -13.51
CA GLN A 527 3.37 44.26 -12.59
C GLN A 527 3.38 43.80 -11.12
N ASP A 528 2.91 42.58 -10.83
CA ASP A 528 2.91 41.99 -9.49
C ASP A 528 4.31 41.50 -9.04
N SER A 529 5.35 41.72 -9.83
CA SER A 529 6.76 41.39 -9.50
C SER A 529 7.25 42.00 -8.18
N LYS A 530 6.56 43.00 -7.64
CA LYS A 530 6.81 43.57 -6.31
C LYS A 530 6.24 42.71 -5.16
N GLY A 531 5.50 41.67 -5.45
CA GLY A 531 4.87 40.76 -4.50
C GLY A 531 3.33 40.87 -4.50
N ALA A 532 2.65 39.74 -4.53
CA ALA A 532 1.19 39.67 -4.50
C ALA A 532 0.71 38.29 -4.05
N TYR A 533 -0.54 38.23 -3.56
CA TYR A 533 -1.22 36.99 -3.17
C TYR A 533 -2.47 36.73 -4.00
N ILE A 534 -2.71 35.47 -4.36
CA ILE A 534 -4.03 34.96 -4.77
C ILE A 534 -4.42 33.88 -3.74
N LEU A 535 -5.54 34.08 -3.07
CA LEU A 535 -6.05 33.18 -2.03
C LEU A 535 -6.94 32.11 -2.65
N ASN A 536 -7.03 30.93 -2.04
CA ASN A 536 -8.12 30.01 -2.37
C ASN A 536 -9.42 30.42 -1.65
N GLN A 537 -10.57 29.93 -2.12
CA GLN A 537 -11.88 30.24 -1.53
C GLN A 537 -11.96 29.85 -0.04
N THR A 538 -11.27 28.79 0.36
CA THR A 538 -11.23 28.34 1.76
C THR A 538 -10.56 29.37 2.66
N MET A 539 -9.45 29.95 2.23
CA MET A 539 -8.77 31.00 2.98
C MET A 539 -9.67 32.24 3.11
N SER A 540 -10.33 32.64 2.02
CA SER A 540 -11.26 33.76 2.04
C SER A 540 -12.47 33.52 2.96
N ARG A 541 -12.98 32.27 3.05
CA ARG A 541 -14.08 31.92 3.98
C ARG A 541 -13.61 31.86 5.43
N LYS A 542 -12.41 31.34 5.68
CA LYS A 542 -11.85 31.20 7.03
C LYS A 542 -11.47 32.56 7.63
N PHE A 543 -11.06 33.49 6.80
CA PHE A 543 -10.68 34.84 7.15
C PHE A 543 -11.54 35.87 6.39
N PRO A 544 -12.84 36.07 6.75
CA PRO A 544 -13.77 36.91 5.98
C PRO A 544 -13.38 38.38 5.89
N TRP A 545 -12.57 38.85 6.84
CA TRP A 545 -12.03 40.21 6.87
C TRP A 545 -10.87 40.40 5.86
N LEU A 546 -10.29 39.31 5.33
CA LEU A 546 -9.22 39.36 4.34
C LEU A 546 -9.84 39.45 2.94
N SER A 547 -10.03 40.67 2.48
CA SER A 547 -10.66 40.97 1.18
C SER A 547 -9.62 41.34 0.10
N LEU A 548 -10.11 41.56 -1.12
CA LEU A 548 -9.26 42.09 -2.20
C LEU A 548 -8.59 43.40 -1.82
N ASN A 549 -7.35 43.56 -2.22
CA ASN A 549 -6.46 44.68 -1.90
C ASN A 549 -6.05 44.78 -0.43
N GLN A 550 -6.52 43.86 0.45
CA GLN A 550 -6.05 43.80 1.83
C GLN A 550 -4.58 43.38 1.84
N PRO A 551 -3.69 44.08 2.55
CA PRO A 551 -2.28 43.72 2.60
C PRO A 551 -2.06 42.54 3.56
N ILE A 552 -1.16 41.63 3.15
CA ILE A 552 -0.61 40.58 4.02
C ILE A 552 0.87 40.93 4.27
N ASN A 553 1.26 40.91 5.52
CA ASN A 553 2.61 41.28 5.92
C ASN A 553 3.63 40.22 5.45
N LYS A 554 4.81 40.66 5.12
CA LYS A 554 5.95 39.85 4.72
C LYS A 554 6.41 38.90 5.82
N ASN A 555 6.42 39.35 7.08
CA ASN A 555 6.98 38.59 8.20
C ASN A 555 6.07 38.66 9.44
N ILE A 556 6.15 37.65 10.33
CA ILE A 556 5.40 37.62 11.58
C ILE A 556 5.89 38.70 12.56
N LYS A 557 7.19 39.02 12.56
CA LYS A 557 7.81 39.93 13.51
C LYS A 557 7.52 41.40 13.24
N ASP A 558 7.17 41.73 12.01
CA ASP A 558 6.99 43.13 11.56
C ASP A 558 5.53 43.50 11.33
N TRP A 559 4.69 43.29 12.33
CA TRP A 559 3.26 43.57 12.27
C TRP A 559 2.92 45.03 12.00
N ASN A 560 3.82 45.94 12.35
CA ASN A 560 3.62 47.39 12.29
C ASN A 560 4.52 48.14 11.29
N THR A 561 5.35 47.45 10.52
CA THR A 561 6.18 48.12 9.52
C THR A 561 5.42 48.29 8.22
N PRO A 562 5.34 49.51 7.65
CA PRO A 562 4.66 49.77 6.37
C PRO A 562 5.38 49.12 5.19
N GLU A 563 6.63 48.73 5.33
CA GLU A 563 7.44 48.12 4.28
C GLU A 563 7.27 46.60 4.25
N GLY A 564 6.94 46.07 3.11
CA GLY A 564 6.83 44.59 2.90
C GLY A 564 5.42 44.01 3.00
N HIS A 565 4.43 44.77 2.62
CA HIS A 565 3.05 44.31 2.48
C HIS A 565 2.77 43.92 1.03
N TYR A 566 2.18 42.74 0.81
CA TYR A 566 1.73 42.29 -0.50
C TYR A 566 0.21 42.30 -0.56
N PRO A 567 -0.37 42.90 -1.62
CA PRO A 567 -1.82 42.95 -1.76
C PRO A 567 -2.40 41.55 -2.16
N VAL A 568 -3.61 41.29 -1.72
CA VAL A 568 -4.43 40.21 -2.26
C VAL A 568 -5.07 40.70 -3.57
N VAL A 569 -4.63 40.17 -4.71
CA VAL A 569 -5.11 40.60 -6.04
C VAL A 569 -6.25 39.73 -6.57
N GLY A 570 -6.41 38.53 -6.08
CA GLY A 570 -7.46 37.61 -6.52
C GLY A 570 -7.78 36.52 -5.49
N ILE A 571 -8.91 35.87 -5.75
CA ILE A 571 -9.35 34.67 -5.05
C ILE A 571 -9.63 33.63 -6.13
N CYS A 572 -8.95 32.50 -6.10
CA CYS A 572 -9.15 31.37 -7.01
C CYS A 572 -10.15 30.36 -6.44
N GLU A 573 -10.72 29.53 -7.30
CA GLU A 573 -11.49 28.38 -6.88
C GLU A 573 -10.62 27.43 -6.06
N ASN A 574 -11.26 26.58 -5.22
CA ASN A 574 -10.53 25.58 -4.48
C ASN A 574 -9.96 24.52 -5.43
N TYR A 575 -8.79 24.04 -5.11
CA TYR A 575 -8.10 22.99 -5.83
C TYR A 575 -7.55 21.93 -4.86
N LYS A 576 -7.24 20.74 -5.33
CA LYS A 576 -6.68 19.66 -4.52
C LYS A 576 -5.25 20.00 -4.12
N LEU A 577 -5.07 20.33 -2.86
CA LEU A 577 -3.77 20.63 -2.28
C LEU A 577 -3.00 19.38 -1.91
N THR A 578 -3.72 18.33 -1.50
CA THR A 578 -3.15 17.09 -0.96
C THR A 578 -3.94 15.89 -1.45
N SER A 579 -3.53 14.70 -1.01
CA SER A 579 -4.25 13.46 -1.34
C SER A 579 -5.72 13.51 -0.89
N MET A 580 -6.59 12.77 -1.56
CA MET A 580 -8.03 12.67 -1.25
C MET A 580 -8.35 12.05 0.12
N ARG A 581 -7.33 11.67 0.88
CA ARG A 581 -7.49 11.29 2.29
C ARG A 581 -7.89 12.47 3.16
N TYR A 582 -7.53 13.68 2.72
CA TYR A 582 -7.80 14.92 3.42
C TYR A 582 -8.76 15.77 2.61
N ASP A 583 -9.61 16.51 3.32
CA ASP A 583 -10.50 17.46 2.66
C ASP A 583 -9.74 18.74 2.33
N SER A 584 -9.31 18.88 1.09
CA SER A 584 -8.62 20.07 0.59
C SER A 584 -9.46 21.35 0.73
N ASN A 585 -10.80 21.23 0.85
CA ASN A 585 -11.70 22.37 1.06
C ASN A 585 -11.61 22.96 2.48
N THR A 586 -10.91 22.32 3.40
CA THR A 586 -10.66 22.82 4.75
C THR A 586 -9.33 23.56 4.89
N ILE A 587 -8.45 23.46 3.88
CA ILE A 587 -7.09 23.98 3.94
C ILE A 587 -7.01 25.38 3.34
N PRO A 588 -6.71 26.42 4.14
CA PRO A 588 -6.42 27.74 3.61
C PRO A 588 -5.08 27.72 2.88
N ALA A 589 -5.08 28.23 1.66
CA ALA A 589 -3.88 28.27 0.82
C ALA A 589 -3.83 29.54 -0.04
N ALA A 590 -2.61 29.92 -0.41
CA ALA A 590 -2.37 31.04 -1.28
C ALA A 590 -1.24 30.75 -2.28
N PHE A 591 -1.40 31.24 -3.48
CA PHE A 591 -0.31 31.44 -4.44
C PHE A 591 0.36 32.78 -4.17
N VAL A 592 1.68 32.82 -4.32
CA VAL A 592 2.48 34.00 -3.95
C VAL A 592 3.49 34.31 -5.04
N ILE A 593 3.49 35.54 -5.52
CA ILE A 593 4.64 36.09 -6.21
C ILE A 593 5.51 36.77 -5.16
N MET A 594 6.77 36.32 -5.06
CA MET A 594 7.73 36.87 -4.12
C MET A 594 8.32 38.15 -4.71
N GLY A 595 8.29 39.26 -3.94
CA GLY A 595 8.90 40.50 -4.32
C GLY A 595 10.40 40.51 -4.04
N PRO A 596 11.13 41.55 -4.53
CA PRO A 596 12.58 41.71 -4.35
C PRO A 596 13.02 41.79 -2.88
N ASP A 597 12.16 42.26 -2.00
CA ASP A 597 12.35 42.36 -0.57
C ASP A 597 12.33 40.99 0.16
N MET A 598 11.96 39.90 -0.51
CA MET A 598 12.12 38.54 -0.04
C MET A 598 13.34 37.82 -0.67
N ALA A 599 14.25 38.54 -1.28
CA ALA A 599 15.44 37.99 -1.96
C ALA A 599 16.34 37.15 -1.05
N ASP A 600 16.37 37.41 0.27
CA ASP A 600 17.10 36.59 1.26
C ASP A 600 16.66 35.10 1.29
N TRP A 601 15.49 34.82 0.79
CA TRP A 601 14.98 33.43 0.69
C TRP A 601 15.48 32.72 -0.57
N GLY A 602 16.20 33.42 -1.45
CA GLY A 602 16.64 32.92 -2.76
C GLY A 602 15.47 32.71 -3.75
N ASP A 603 15.82 32.40 -4.96
CA ASP A 603 14.81 32.06 -5.96
C ASP A 603 14.21 30.67 -5.64
N ARG A 604 12.96 30.66 -5.17
CA ARG A 604 12.23 29.44 -4.83
C ARG A 604 11.60 28.77 -6.05
N ASN A 605 11.37 29.51 -7.14
CA ASN A 605 10.71 29.01 -8.33
C ASN A 605 11.71 28.25 -9.23
N LYS A 606 12.12 27.05 -8.75
CA LYS A 606 13.11 26.20 -9.40
C LYS A 606 12.51 25.12 -10.29
N LYS A 607 11.20 24.97 -10.30
CA LYS A 607 10.52 23.98 -11.16
C LYS A 607 9.83 24.68 -12.30
N ILE A 608 10.13 24.22 -13.53
CA ILE A 608 9.44 24.66 -14.73
C ILE A 608 8.28 23.71 -15.02
N PHE A 609 7.13 24.27 -15.38
CA PHE A 609 5.93 23.57 -15.83
C PHE A 609 5.68 23.93 -17.28
N VAL A 610 5.43 22.92 -18.10
CA VAL A 610 5.20 23.08 -19.53
C VAL A 610 3.92 22.33 -19.89
N ARG A 611 2.92 23.07 -20.37
CA ARG A 611 1.68 22.49 -20.90
C ARG A 611 1.83 22.23 -22.39
N ILE A 612 1.59 21.00 -22.79
CA ILE A 612 1.67 20.55 -24.17
C ILE A 612 0.34 20.82 -24.87
N ALA A 613 0.39 21.32 -26.11
CA ALA A 613 -0.77 21.54 -26.96
C ALA A 613 -1.41 20.21 -27.39
N GLN A 614 -2.70 20.26 -27.75
CA GLN A 614 -3.40 19.08 -28.26
C GLN A 614 -2.80 18.64 -29.62
N GLY A 615 -2.74 17.31 -29.80
CA GLY A 615 -2.25 16.73 -31.07
C GLY A 615 -0.75 16.36 -31.06
N TYR A 616 0.02 16.79 -30.07
CA TYR A 616 1.44 16.43 -29.96
C TYR A 616 1.68 15.24 -29.02
N ASP A 617 2.70 14.44 -29.34
CA ASP A 617 3.14 13.31 -28.53
C ASP A 617 3.88 13.79 -27.27
N LYS A 618 3.49 13.25 -26.11
CA LYS A 618 4.06 13.63 -24.81
C LYS A 618 5.53 13.22 -24.66
N LEU A 619 5.91 12.04 -25.17
CA LEU A 619 7.26 11.50 -25.01
C LEU A 619 8.25 12.23 -25.93
N GLU A 620 7.81 12.57 -27.13
CA GLU A 620 8.63 13.36 -28.07
C GLU A 620 8.85 14.78 -27.54
N ALA A 621 7.79 15.39 -26.99
CA ALA A 621 7.89 16.70 -26.35
C ALA A 621 8.87 16.67 -25.14
N LYS A 622 8.82 15.62 -24.29
CA LYS A 622 9.76 15.42 -23.20
C LYS A 622 11.20 15.41 -23.69
N LYS A 623 11.51 14.61 -24.71
CA LYS A 623 12.87 14.50 -25.28
C LYS A 623 13.39 15.84 -25.81
N GLN A 624 12.53 16.59 -26.52
CA GLN A 624 12.93 17.89 -27.08
C GLN A 624 13.19 18.93 -25.99
N LEU A 625 12.38 18.92 -24.89
CA LEU A 625 12.60 19.79 -23.75
C LEU A 625 13.90 19.45 -23.00
N GLU A 626 14.18 18.18 -22.78
CA GLU A 626 15.43 17.73 -22.17
C GLU A 626 16.66 18.09 -23.01
N GLN A 627 16.57 17.94 -24.34
CA GLN A 627 17.62 18.36 -25.25
C GLN A 627 17.86 19.89 -25.24
N LEU A 628 16.79 20.69 -25.16
CA LEU A 628 16.90 22.13 -25.07
C LEU A 628 17.64 22.56 -23.80
N ILE A 629 17.30 21.98 -22.65
CA ILE A 629 17.98 22.32 -21.39
C ILE A 629 19.44 21.87 -21.42
N LYS A 630 19.71 20.69 -21.96
CA LYS A 630 21.08 20.18 -22.10
C LYS A 630 21.95 21.06 -22.99
N GLN A 631 21.39 21.79 -23.95
CA GLN A 631 22.14 22.77 -24.75
C GLN A 631 22.51 24.03 -23.97
N LEU A 632 21.75 24.35 -22.92
CA LEU A 632 21.98 25.52 -22.07
C LEU A 632 22.95 25.21 -20.91
N ASP A 633 22.95 23.98 -20.43
CA ASP A 633 23.81 23.49 -19.37
C ASP A 633 24.24 22.04 -19.68
N THR A 634 25.53 21.86 -19.94
CA THR A 634 26.10 20.56 -20.35
C THR A 634 26.51 19.67 -19.21
N GLU A 635 26.57 20.20 -17.96
CA GLU A 635 27.12 19.48 -16.79
C GLU A 635 26.03 18.78 -15.97
N GLU A 636 24.79 19.27 -16.02
CA GLU A 636 23.68 18.73 -15.23
C GLU A 636 22.58 18.13 -16.12
N THR A 637 22.03 16.99 -15.67
CA THR A 637 20.88 16.33 -16.32
C THR A 637 19.58 16.89 -15.78
N CYS A 638 18.71 17.36 -16.65
CA CYS A 638 17.36 17.79 -16.29
C CYS A 638 16.35 16.77 -16.84
N GLU A 639 15.67 16.07 -15.95
CA GLU A 639 14.65 15.07 -16.31
C GLU A 639 13.26 15.69 -16.17
N PHE A 640 12.50 15.71 -17.26
CA PHE A 640 11.08 16.06 -17.21
C PHE A 640 10.24 14.87 -16.77
N ARG A 641 9.29 15.14 -15.89
CA ARG A 641 8.29 14.19 -15.38
C ARG A 641 6.89 14.62 -15.76
N PHE A 642 5.99 13.67 -15.90
CA PHE A 642 4.58 13.96 -16.10
C PHE A 642 3.90 14.23 -14.76
N LEU A 643 3.16 15.33 -14.66
CA LEU A 643 2.48 15.71 -13.42
C LEU A 643 1.42 14.69 -13.00
N ASP A 644 0.71 14.12 -13.97
CA ASP A 644 -0.30 13.07 -13.73
C ASP A 644 0.32 11.77 -13.18
N GLU A 645 1.52 11.40 -13.59
CA GLU A 645 2.25 10.25 -13.05
C GLU A 645 2.74 10.51 -11.62
N ASP A 646 3.28 11.68 -11.35
CA ASP A 646 3.81 12.04 -10.01
C ASP A 646 2.68 12.12 -8.95
N LEU A 647 1.50 12.55 -9.36
CA LEU A 647 0.31 12.51 -8.50
C LEU A 647 -0.12 11.07 -8.16
N GLN A 648 0.18 10.10 -9.02
CA GLN A 648 -0.08 8.69 -8.75
C GLN A 648 0.85 8.11 -7.69
N ILE A 649 2.10 8.57 -7.62
CA ILE A 649 3.07 8.13 -6.61
C ILE A 649 2.54 8.37 -5.20
N THR A 650 1.76 9.42 -5.00
CA THR A 650 1.09 9.72 -3.72
C THR A 650 0.15 8.59 -3.25
N TYR A 651 -0.33 7.74 -4.17
CA TYR A 651 -1.26 6.63 -3.91
C TYR A 651 -0.63 5.25 -4.15
N GLU A 652 0.68 5.14 -4.30
CA GLU A 652 1.37 3.89 -4.64
C GLU A 652 1.06 2.77 -3.67
N GLU A 653 1.06 3.05 -2.37
CA GLU A 653 0.76 2.06 -1.32
C GLU A 653 -0.71 1.58 -1.36
N GLU A 654 -1.66 2.48 -1.69
CA GLU A 654 -3.05 2.10 -1.91
C GLU A 654 -3.20 1.21 -3.13
N PHE A 655 -2.54 1.58 -4.22
CA PHE A 655 -2.60 0.78 -5.45
C PHE A 655 -2.00 -0.60 -5.23
N LEU A 656 -0.92 -0.69 -4.47
CA LEU A 656 -0.34 -1.96 -4.05
C LEU A 656 -1.36 -2.79 -3.24
N PHE A 657 -1.97 -2.19 -2.23
CA PHE A 657 -2.99 -2.86 -1.42
C PHE A 657 -4.21 -3.30 -2.25
N ILE A 658 -4.67 -2.44 -3.16
CA ILE A 658 -5.77 -2.77 -4.07
C ILE A 658 -5.38 -3.94 -4.99
N ALA A 659 -4.14 -3.96 -5.50
CA ALA A 659 -3.62 -5.07 -6.30
C ALA A 659 -3.59 -6.38 -5.50
N GLN A 660 -3.16 -6.35 -4.24
CA GLN A 660 -3.19 -7.49 -3.33
C GLN A 660 -4.61 -8.02 -3.12
N VAL A 661 -5.58 -7.15 -2.86
CA VAL A 661 -7.00 -7.53 -2.67
C VAL A 661 -7.60 -8.12 -3.94
N ARG A 662 -7.30 -7.53 -5.12
CA ARG A 662 -7.74 -8.09 -6.41
C ARG A 662 -7.15 -9.47 -6.67
N PHE A 663 -5.87 -9.63 -6.41
CA PHE A 663 -5.19 -10.92 -6.53
C PHE A 663 -5.80 -11.97 -5.61
N PHE A 664 -6.08 -11.62 -4.36
CA PHE A 664 -6.76 -12.49 -3.42
C PHE A 664 -8.18 -12.86 -3.88
N ALA A 665 -8.98 -11.88 -4.32
CA ALA A 665 -10.34 -12.13 -4.82
C ALA A 665 -10.32 -13.08 -6.03
N PHE A 666 -9.39 -12.88 -6.95
CA PHE A 666 -9.19 -13.78 -8.10
C PHE A 666 -8.88 -15.21 -7.66
N ILE A 667 -7.95 -15.39 -6.72
CA ILE A 667 -7.60 -16.72 -6.22
C ILE A 667 -8.76 -17.34 -5.43
N CYS A 668 -9.52 -16.56 -4.65
CA CYS A 668 -10.73 -17.08 -4.00
C CYS A 668 -11.77 -17.60 -5.00
N ILE A 669 -12.02 -16.88 -6.09
CA ILE A 669 -12.90 -17.33 -7.17
C ILE A 669 -12.34 -18.61 -7.79
N PHE A 670 -11.05 -18.68 -8.06
CA PHE A 670 -10.39 -19.84 -8.65
C PHE A 670 -10.47 -21.09 -7.75
N ILE A 671 -10.20 -20.97 -6.45
CA ILE A 671 -10.36 -22.05 -5.49
C ILE A 671 -11.83 -22.50 -5.40
N THR A 672 -12.76 -21.53 -5.44
CA THR A 672 -14.19 -21.81 -5.46
C THR A 672 -14.59 -22.60 -6.71
N LEU A 673 -14.07 -22.22 -7.87
CA LEU A 673 -14.25 -22.94 -9.14
C LEU A 673 -13.75 -24.38 -9.02
N ILE A 674 -12.57 -24.61 -8.47
CA ILE A 674 -12.02 -25.95 -8.21
C ILE A 674 -12.97 -26.77 -7.34
N GLY A 675 -13.48 -26.19 -6.25
CA GLY A 675 -14.40 -26.84 -5.33
C GLY A 675 -15.71 -27.27 -6.01
N VAL A 676 -16.30 -26.36 -6.77
CA VAL A 676 -17.54 -26.62 -7.52
C VAL A 676 -17.29 -27.66 -8.61
N PHE A 677 -16.17 -27.56 -9.33
CA PHE A 677 -15.78 -28.56 -10.35
C PHE A 677 -15.67 -29.96 -9.76
N CYS A 678 -14.93 -30.12 -8.67
CA CYS A 678 -14.75 -31.40 -8.01
C CYS A 678 -16.08 -31.96 -7.47
N LEU A 679 -16.89 -31.11 -6.85
CA LEU A 679 -18.19 -31.49 -6.31
C LEU A 679 -19.15 -31.96 -7.44
N THR A 680 -19.23 -31.19 -8.54
CA THR A 680 -20.06 -31.50 -9.70
C THR A 680 -19.61 -32.80 -10.37
N LEU A 681 -18.30 -33.02 -10.50
CA LEU A 681 -17.75 -34.27 -11.07
C LEU A 681 -18.21 -35.51 -10.27
N PHE A 682 -18.11 -35.46 -8.94
CA PHE A 682 -18.57 -36.60 -8.13
C PHE A 682 -20.09 -36.74 -8.12
N GLU A 683 -20.82 -35.64 -8.14
CA GLU A 683 -22.28 -35.68 -8.19
C GLU A 683 -22.80 -36.24 -9.51
N THR A 684 -22.19 -35.89 -10.64
CA THR A 684 -22.55 -36.42 -11.96
C THR A 684 -22.17 -37.89 -12.09
N GLU A 685 -21.00 -38.31 -11.62
CA GLU A 685 -20.60 -39.74 -11.64
C GLU A 685 -21.52 -40.58 -10.77
N TYR A 686 -21.89 -40.12 -9.60
CA TYR A 686 -22.81 -40.80 -8.71
C TYR A 686 -24.21 -40.94 -9.30
N ARG A 687 -24.70 -39.97 -10.07
CA ARG A 687 -26.03 -39.96 -10.67
C ARG A 687 -26.06 -40.44 -12.12
N ARG A 688 -24.96 -40.96 -12.62
CA ARG A 688 -24.82 -41.37 -14.02
C ARG A 688 -25.92 -42.32 -14.47
N LYS A 689 -26.30 -43.31 -13.63
CA LYS A 689 -27.43 -44.22 -13.90
C LYS A 689 -28.79 -43.47 -13.92
N GLU A 690 -29.04 -42.56 -12.97
CA GLU A 690 -30.26 -41.74 -12.92
C GLU A 690 -30.41 -40.90 -14.20
N ILE A 691 -29.30 -40.23 -14.62
CA ILE A 691 -29.26 -39.43 -15.85
C ILE A 691 -29.55 -40.31 -17.07
N ALA A 692 -28.94 -41.49 -17.16
CA ALA A 692 -29.16 -42.41 -18.27
C ALA A 692 -30.64 -42.86 -18.37
N ILE A 693 -31.27 -43.20 -17.24
CA ILE A 693 -32.69 -43.58 -17.19
C ILE A 693 -33.56 -42.40 -17.65
N ARG A 694 -33.32 -41.19 -17.17
CA ARG A 694 -34.08 -39.99 -17.59
C ARG A 694 -33.95 -39.73 -19.09
N LYS A 695 -32.75 -39.90 -19.66
CA LYS A 695 -32.53 -39.76 -21.11
C LYS A 695 -33.32 -40.80 -21.91
N ILE A 696 -33.37 -42.07 -21.44
CA ILE A 696 -34.18 -43.10 -22.08
C ILE A 696 -35.67 -42.74 -21.97
N MET A 697 -36.09 -42.08 -20.88
CA MET A 697 -37.45 -41.59 -20.69
C MET A 697 -37.77 -40.30 -21.47
N GLY A 698 -36.84 -39.80 -22.30
CA GLY A 698 -37.05 -38.66 -23.19
C GLY A 698 -36.55 -37.32 -22.69
N SER A 699 -35.84 -37.24 -21.55
CA SER A 699 -35.29 -35.97 -21.07
C SER A 699 -34.20 -35.47 -22.00
N THR A 700 -34.27 -34.17 -22.32
CA THR A 700 -33.30 -33.47 -23.14
C THR A 700 -32.01 -33.16 -22.36
N VAL A 701 -30.91 -32.93 -23.07
CA VAL A 701 -29.63 -32.48 -22.46
C VAL A 701 -29.83 -31.19 -21.68
N HIS A 702 -30.63 -30.27 -22.21
CA HIS A 702 -30.93 -28.99 -21.56
C HIS A 702 -31.61 -29.13 -20.19
N GLU A 703 -32.60 -30.04 -20.08
CA GLU A 703 -33.29 -30.31 -18.81
C GLU A 703 -32.33 -30.88 -17.76
N VAL A 704 -31.40 -31.77 -18.19
CA VAL A 704 -30.37 -32.31 -17.29
C VAL A 704 -29.44 -31.22 -16.81
N LEU A 705 -28.98 -30.29 -17.69
CA LEU A 705 -28.14 -29.18 -17.34
C LEU A 705 -28.82 -28.21 -16.36
N LEU A 706 -30.08 -27.85 -16.60
CA LEU A 706 -30.89 -27.01 -15.71
C LEU A 706 -31.06 -27.62 -14.33
N LEU A 707 -31.24 -28.94 -14.25
CA LEU A 707 -31.37 -29.66 -12.98
C LEU A 707 -30.10 -29.56 -12.12
N PHE A 708 -28.91 -29.62 -12.74
CA PHE A 708 -27.65 -29.45 -12.03
C PHE A 708 -27.40 -27.98 -11.69
N ALA A 709 -27.55 -27.08 -12.64
CA ALA A 709 -27.33 -25.63 -12.41
C ALA A 709 -28.27 -25.07 -11.32
N GLY A 710 -29.54 -25.45 -11.34
CA GLY A 710 -30.54 -25.01 -10.36
C GLY A 710 -30.22 -25.39 -8.92
N ARG A 711 -29.43 -26.43 -8.69
CA ARG A 711 -29.03 -26.84 -7.33
C ARG A 711 -27.98 -25.88 -6.71
N TYR A 712 -27.18 -25.26 -7.53
CA TYR A 712 -26.20 -24.32 -7.06
C TYR A 712 -26.79 -22.90 -6.91
N LEU A 713 -27.93 -22.61 -7.54
CA LEU A 713 -28.57 -21.30 -7.50
C LEU A 713 -29.02 -20.94 -6.09
N ILE A 714 -29.58 -21.87 -5.31
CA ILE A 714 -30.04 -21.58 -3.93
C ILE A 714 -28.85 -21.24 -3.01
N PRO A 715 -27.76 -22.05 -2.94
CA PRO A 715 -26.56 -21.65 -2.19
C PRO A 715 -25.93 -20.34 -2.66
N LEU A 716 -25.94 -20.04 -3.97
CA LEU A 716 -25.43 -18.79 -4.52
C LEU A 716 -26.25 -17.58 -4.04
N LEU A 717 -27.60 -17.65 -4.14
CA LEU A 717 -28.49 -16.59 -3.68
C LEU A 717 -28.38 -16.39 -2.17
N ALA A 718 -28.38 -17.47 -1.38
CA ALA A 718 -28.20 -17.40 0.07
C ALA A 718 -26.85 -16.76 0.44
N ALA A 719 -25.78 -17.16 -0.24
CA ALA A 719 -24.46 -16.60 -0.04
C ALA A 719 -24.40 -15.12 -0.41
N PHE A 720 -25.02 -14.70 -1.50
CA PHE A 720 -25.08 -13.32 -1.93
C PHE A 720 -25.81 -12.44 -0.91
N VAL A 721 -26.96 -12.88 -0.41
CA VAL A 721 -27.74 -12.16 0.62
C VAL A 721 -26.91 -11.97 1.90
N LEU A 722 -26.10 -12.94 2.30
CA LEU A 722 -25.21 -12.84 3.46
C LEU A 722 -23.95 -11.99 3.16
N ALA A 723 -23.39 -12.13 1.97
CA ALA A 723 -22.15 -11.46 1.60
C ALA A 723 -22.33 -9.96 1.31
N ALA A 724 -23.48 -9.56 0.76
CA ALA A 724 -23.74 -8.17 0.39
C ALA A 724 -23.59 -7.20 1.58
N PRO A 725 -24.22 -7.42 2.75
CA PRO A 725 -24.01 -6.55 3.91
C PRO A 725 -22.57 -6.61 4.45
N ILE A 726 -21.92 -7.77 4.44
CA ILE A 726 -20.52 -7.92 4.89
C ILE A 726 -19.59 -7.11 3.98
N GLY A 727 -19.69 -7.31 2.67
CA GLY A 727 -18.89 -6.58 1.69
C GLY A 727 -19.15 -5.07 1.73
N TYR A 728 -20.40 -4.65 1.93
CA TYR A 728 -20.75 -3.23 2.12
C TYR A 728 -20.06 -2.64 3.35
N LEU A 729 -20.15 -3.29 4.52
CA LEU A 729 -19.56 -2.81 5.77
C LEU A 729 -18.03 -2.71 5.67
N ILE A 730 -17.38 -3.73 5.11
CA ILE A 730 -15.92 -3.72 4.92
C ILE A 730 -15.52 -2.58 3.98
N SER A 731 -16.23 -2.43 2.86
CA SER A 731 -15.96 -1.38 1.88
C SER A 731 -16.17 0.02 2.45
N THR A 732 -17.27 0.24 3.18
CA THR A 732 -17.55 1.52 3.83
C THR A 732 -16.48 1.88 4.85
N LYS A 733 -16.05 0.92 5.68
CA LYS A 733 -15.00 1.14 6.67
C LYS A 733 -13.65 1.50 6.02
N TRP A 734 -13.35 0.91 4.88
CA TRP A 734 -12.13 1.25 4.15
C TRP A 734 -12.24 2.63 3.48
N LEU A 735 -13.37 2.96 2.85
CA LEU A 735 -13.61 4.25 2.22
C LEU A 735 -13.56 5.42 3.22
N GLN A 736 -13.89 5.21 4.49
CA GLN A 736 -13.78 6.22 5.56
C GLN A 736 -12.34 6.73 5.79
N ASN A 737 -11.32 6.05 5.24
CA ASN A 737 -9.95 6.56 5.26
C ASN A 737 -9.72 7.70 4.25
N PHE A 738 -10.67 7.95 3.36
CA PHE A 738 -10.64 9.02 2.38
C PHE A 738 -11.71 10.05 2.73
N ALA A 739 -11.32 11.33 2.79
CA ALA A 739 -12.28 12.42 2.92
C ALA A 739 -13.16 12.53 1.65
N GLU A 740 -12.53 12.23 0.50
CA GLU A 740 -13.20 12.19 -0.79
C GLU A 740 -13.13 10.79 -1.37
N HIS A 741 -14.28 10.18 -1.54
CA HIS A 741 -14.37 8.80 -2.02
C HIS A 741 -15.54 8.59 -2.98
N THR A 742 -15.42 7.53 -3.77
CA THR A 742 -16.50 7.07 -4.65
C THR A 742 -17.72 6.65 -3.83
N PRO A 743 -18.95 6.95 -4.26
CA PRO A 743 -20.12 6.31 -3.70
C PRO A 743 -20.11 4.81 -4.01
N ILE A 744 -20.65 4.00 -3.08
CA ILE A 744 -20.84 2.58 -3.35
C ILE A 744 -22.06 2.45 -4.24
N TYR A 745 -21.82 2.34 -5.54
CA TYR A 745 -22.87 2.23 -6.53
C TYR A 745 -23.65 0.92 -6.39
N TRP A 746 -24.98 0.98 -6.52
CA TRP A 746 -25.87 -0.18 -6.43
C TRP A 746 -25.51 -1.30 -7.43
N TRP A 747 -24.99 -0.96 -8.60
CA TRP A 747 -24.62 -1.92 -9.65
C TRP A 747 -23.36 -2.75 -9.33
N PHE A 748 -22.57 -2.40 -8.33
CA PHE A 748 -21.47 -3.24 -7.85
C PHE A 748 -21.99 -4.57 -7.32
N PHE A 749 -23.17 -4.59 -6.68
CA PHE A 749 -23.76 -5.80 -6.12
C PHE A 749 -24.16 -6.81 -7.20
N PRO A 750 -25.03 -6.46 -8.18
CA PRO A 750 -25.36 -7.40 -9.25
C PRO A 750 -24.13 -7.76 -10.10
N LEU A 751 -23.15 -6.88 -10.28
CA LEU A 751 -21.93 -7.20 -11.00
C LEU A 751 -21.11 -8.28 -10.27
N ALA A 752 -20.90 -8.15 -8.96
CA ALA A 752 -20.24 -9.18 -8.15
C ALA A 752 -21.00 -10.52 -8.22
N PHE A 753 -22.34 -10.48 -8.14
CA PHE A 753 -23.17 -11.66 -8.29
C PHE A 753 -22.99 -12.32 -9.66
N LEU A 754 -23.04 -11.56 -10.73
CA LEU A 754 -22.84 -12.05 -12.09
C LEU A 754 -21.46 -12.68 -12.29
N MET A 755 -20.40 -12.02 -11.82
CA MET A 755 -19.03 -12.53 -11.94
C MET A 755 -18.87 -13.91 -11.30
N VAL A 756 -19.24 -14.06 -10.03
CA VAL A 756 -19.08 -15.32 -9.30
C VAL A 756 -20.05 -16.37 -9.82
N SER A 757 -21.33 -16.01 -10.05
CA SER A 757 -22.35 -16.94 -10.52
C SER A 757 -22.07 -17.48 -11.92
N THR A 758 -21.57 -16.61 -12.83
CA THR A 758 -21.20 -17.04 -14.19
C THR A 758 -20.10 -18.09 -14.16
N VAL A 759 -19.05 -17.88 -13.35
CA VAL A 759 -17.95 -18.84 -13.19
C VAL A 759 -18.47 -20.18 -12.65
N VAL A 760 -19.34 -20.16 -11.63
CA VAL A 760 -19.93 -21.34 -11.01
C VAL A 760 -20.83 -22.07 -11.99
N VAL A 761 -21.79 -21.38 -12.62
CA VAL A 761 -22.74 -21.99 -13.56
C VAL A 761 -22.03 -22.55 -14.77
N LEU A 762 -21.08 -21.82 -15.36
CA LEU A 762 -20.28 -22.29 -16.48
C LEU A 762 -19.53 -23.58 -16.13
N THR A 763 -18.92 -23.65 -14.95
CA THR A 763 -18.22 -24.84 -14.46
C THR A 763 -19.17 -26.02 -14.34
N VAL A 764 -20.36 -25.83 -13.78
CA VAL A 764 -21.38 -26.87 -13.62
C VAL A 764 -21.87 -27.34 -14.99
N VAL A 765 -22.16 -26.41 -15.90
CA VAL A 765 -22.67 -26.75 -17.26
C VAL A 765 -21.61 -27.52 -18.07
N LEU A 766 -20.35 -27.06 -18.05
CA LEU A 766 -19.27 -27.76 -18.78
C LEU A 766 -19.02 -29.16 -18.23
N GLN A 767 -19.08 -29.36 -16.91
CA GLN A 767 -18.82 -30.64 -16.29
C GLN A 767 -20.01 -31.59 -16.42
N SER A 768 -21.25 -31.12 -16.23
CA SER A 768 -22.47 -31.97 -16.39
C SER A 768 -22.80 -32.24 -17.85
N GLY A 769 -22.40 -31.34 -18.78
CA GLY A 769 -22.58 -31.49 -20.21
C GLY A 769 -21.91 -32.74 -20.77
N ARG A 770 -20.71 -33.05 -20.30
CA ARG A 770 -19.99 -34.28 -20.69
C ARG A 770 -20.84 -35.57 -20.40
N VAL A 771 -21.41 -35.64 -19.21
CA VAL A 771 -22.21 -36.80 -18.80
C VAL A 771 -23.59 -36.77 -19.47
N ALA A 772 -24.17 -35.60 -19.65
CA ALA A 772 -25.46 -35.44 -20.34
C ALA A 772 -25.41 -35.81 -21.83
N THR A 773 -24.25 -35.69 -22.50
CA THR A 773 -24.05 -36.06 -23.91
C THR A 773 -23.66 -37.52 -24.09
N GLU A 774 -23.21 -38.25 -23.05
CA GLU A 774 -22.85 -39.65 -23.12
C GLU A 774 -24.00 -40.55 -23.59
N ASN A 775 -23.66 -41.65 -24.27
CA ASN A 775 -24.64 -42.66 -24.69
C ASN A 775 -25.20 -43.39 -23.44
N PRO A 776 -26.52 -43.38 -23.22
CA PRO A 776 -27.17 -44.02 -22.07
C PRO A 776 -26.81 -45.51 -21.88
N VAL A 777 -26.61 -46.23 -22.98
CA VAL A 777 -26.29 -47.67 -22.97
C VAL A 777 -24.96 -47.94 -22.25
N ASN A 778 -23.95 -47.10 -22.49
CA ASN A 778 -22.64 -47.23 -21.85
C ASN A 778 -22.71 -46.98 -20.34
N SER A 779 -23.60 -46.08 -19.90
CA SER A 779 -23.79 -45.74 -18.49
C SER A 779 -24.55 -46.79 -17.68
N ILE A 780 -25.31 -47.70 -18.33
CA ILE A 780 -26.03 -48.75 -17.67
C ILE A 780 -25.20 -50.04 -17.63
N LYS A 781 -24.34 -50.30 -18.62
CA LYS A 781 -23.51 -51.51 -18.73
C LYS A 781 -22.28 -51.52 -17.80
N THR A 782 -21.88 -50.40 -17.26
CA THR A 782 -20.73 -50.35 -16.33
C THR A 782 -21.15 -50.80 -14.93
N GLU A 783 -20.92 -52.05 -14.59
CA GLU A 783 -20.88 -52.60 -13.23
C GLU A 783 -19.49 -52.36 -12.57
#